data_c2abae677ce4437dc231f17e1dcea222
#
_entry.id   c2abae677ce4437dc231f17e1dcea222
#
_cell.length_a   1.000
_cell.length_b   1.000
_cell.length_c   1.000
_cell.angle_alpha   90.00
_cell.angle_beta   90.00
_cell.angle_gamma   90.00
#
_symmetry.space_group_name_H-M   'P 1'
#
loop_
_entity.id
_entity.type
_entity.pdbx_description
1 polymer ?
#
loop_
_entity_poly.entity_id
_entity_poly.type
_entity_poly.pdbx_seq_one_letter_code
_entity_poly.pdbx_strand_id
1 'polypeptide(L)'
;MSILRYTASLDNTITNAFEENLTTRGTGSNMGLADTLEVFSIYAQATSASVELSRFLIQFPTSQISTDRTAGTLPASGSVTWKLKLYNAPHYNTVPRSFDLQVSAVSASWQEGTGLDMEGYTDLTDDGIGSNWLNANNSFTSASVTFSLQGGANKAAMSGQSFVLTDSDGTSQTFTFNIANDTVTDGTIGMSSDSNTTDIINTIKSAINDTSLSTLDITASTITAAGDADSEMKLLIKQKSTGLAGNTAIDLSGVAHLSLSGSTFGFSSGDGTWASIGGDYDSTIVKTQSFDTGLEDLEIDVSDIVEKWLLGSSPWPNYGFGVRLTDTYEGYFSSSTGENTATEIHNTSGAQDSYYTKKFFGRGTEFFFKRPVLEAQFNDTKKDDRSNFILSSSVLPAADNLNKLYLYNYVRGRLRDVAGSDTAVVSIQLFQSSGSVPEGSAKTFKASGSDTGVTTLNATRESTGIYFVNIHAESSVVSTTFPNLVDVWTHSSAQFFTGSAFTPKAHSPYQAKSDKTYVMTMTNLRTEYRNDQTARLRVYAREKNWSPNIYTTANSTPENLTITSGSYRLLRIADELEVLPYGTGSVKYSELSYDVSGNYLDLDMSLLEPGYQYGFKFSIYDDFTQTYVEQPYLFKFRVIK
;
A
#
# COMPACT_ATOMS: atom_id res chain seq x y z
N MET A 1 0.69 7.21 -16.28
CA MET A 1 0.39 8.15 -15.17
C MET A 1 1.06 7.62 -13.93
N SER A 2 1.91 8.42 -13.30
CA SER A 2 2.86 7.98 -12.26
C SER A 2 2.32 8.09 -10.83
N ILE A 3 1.09 8.56 -10.66
CA ILE A 3 0.43 8.73 -9.36
C ILE A 3 -1.00 8.21 -9.44
N LEU A 4 -1.36 7.35 -8.51
CA LEU A 4 -2.74 6.90 -8.28
C LEU A 4 -3.12 7.22 -6.83
N ARG A 5 -4.36 7.66 -6.63
CA ARG A 5 -4.91 7.96 -5.29
C ARG A 5 -6.11 7.09 -4.99
N TYR A 6 -6.07 6.46 -3.83
CA TYR A 6 -7.15 5.66 -3.29
C TYR A 6 -7.66 6.35 -2.03
N THR A 7 -8.93 6.75 -2.05
CA THR A 7 -9.57 7.38 -0.89
C THR A 7 -9.91 6.34 0.17
N ALA A 8 -9.92 6.75 1.43
CA ALA A 8 -10.31 5.88 2.52
C ALA A 8 -11.71 5.30 2.32
N SER A 9 -11.88 4.04 2.66
CA SER A 9 -13.16 3.32 2.63
C SER A 9 -13.90 3.38 3.97
N LEU A 10 -13.15 3.37 5.08
CA LEU A 10 -13.65 3.48 6.45
C LEU A 10 -12.73 4.39 7.24
N ASP A 11 -13.29 5.16 8.18
CA ASP A 11 -12.54 5.86 9.21
C ASP A 11 -13.37 6.04 10.48
N ASN A 12 -12.70 6.15 11.62
CA ASN A 12 -13.36 6.36 12.90
C ASN A 12 -12.36 6.92 13.92
N THR A 13 -12.82 7.77 14.82
CA THR A 13 -12.07 8.20 16.02
C THR A 13 -12.62 7.49 17.25
N ILE A 14 -11.73 6.91 18.05
CA ILE A 14 -12.03 6.22 19.30
C ILE A 14 -11.36 6.96 20.46
N THR A 15 -12.02 7.06 21.62
CA THR A 15 -11.55 7.85 22.74
C THR A 15 -11.99 7.30 24.09
N ASN A 16 -11.18 7.56 25.14
CA ASN A 16 -11.55 7.35 26.53
C ASN A 16 -11.78 8.68 27.29
N ALA A 17 -11.94 9.78 26.56
CA ALA A 17 -12.15 11.09 27.16
C ALA A 17 -13.39 11.10 28.07
N PHE A 18 -13.40 12.03 29.03
CA PHE A 18 -14.59 12.28 29.84
C PHE A 18 -15.63 13.04 29.02
N GLU A 19 -16.89 12.76 29.29
CA GLU A 19 -18.01 13.63 28.92
C GLU A 19 -17.91 14.97 29.66
N GLU A 20 -18.74 15.95 29.30
CA GLU A 20 -18.77 17.28 29.90
C GLU A 20 -18.86 17.25 31.44
N ASN A 21 -19.50 16.22 31.99
CA ASN A 21 -19.65 16.06 33.46
C ASN A 21 -18.33 15.69 34.18
N LEU A 22 -17.25 15.38 33.47
CA LEU A 22 -15.94 14.97 34.00
C LEU A 22 -15.97 13.78 34.98
N THR A 23 -17.02 12.98 34.95
CA THR A 23 -17.20 11.79 35.79
C THR A 23 -17.50 10.53 34.98
N THR A 24 -18.16 10.67 33.84
CA THR A 24 -18.46 9.59 32.90
C THR A 24 -17.44 9.58 31.76
N ARG A 25 -16.93 8.40 31.41
CA ARG A 25 -16.06 8.24 30.26
C ARG A 25 -16.90 7.94 29.01
N GLY A 26 -16.59 8.62 27.92
CA GLY A 26 -17.22 8.36 26.61
C GLY A 26 -16.59 7.18 25.86
N THR A 27 -16.18 6.12 26.57
CA THR A 27 -15.47 4.95 25.99
C THR A 27 -16.32 4.15 25.01
N GLY A 28 -17.64 4.27 25.07
CA GLY A 28 -18.57 3.65 24.13
C GLY A 28 -18.86 4.50 22.89
N SER A 29 -18.37 5.73 22.83
CA SER A 29 -18.62 6.64 21.72
C SER A 29 -17.79 6.29 20.49
N ASN A 30 -18.33 6.55 19.30
CA ASN A 30 -17.61 6.48 18.03
C ASN A 30 -17.93 7.71 17.17
N MET A 31 -17.08 7.99 16.18
CA MET A 31 -17.16 9.16 15.31
C MET A 31 -17.07 8.80 13.83
N GLY A 32 -17.65 7.65 13.44
CA GLY A 32 -17.59 7.14 12.07
C GLY A 32 -18.30 8.00 11.02
N LEU A 33 -19.22 8.90 11.44
CA LEU A 33 -19.84 9.88 10.55
C LEU A 33 -19.26 11.30 10.69
N ALA A 34 -18.26 11.50 11.55
CA ALA A 34 -17.66 12.82 11.72
C ALA A 34 -16.86 13.23 10.46
N ASP A 35 -16.85 14.53 10.17
CA ASP A 35 -16.10 15.12 9.06
C ASP A 35 -14.60 15.22 9.34
N THR A 36 -14.18 14.99 10.57
CA THR A 36 -12.80 15.12 11.04
C THR A 36 -12.38 13.92 11.88
N LEU A 37 -11.10 13.63 11.82
CA LEU A 37 -10.40 12.64 12.64
C LEU A 37 -9.55 13.37 13.66
N GLU A 38 -9.58 12.94 14.92
CA GLU A 38 -8.94 13.66 16.02
C GLU A 38 -7.96 12.78 16.79
N VAL A 39 -6.79 13.35 17.10
CA VAL A 39 -5.80 12.76 18.00
C VAL A 39 -5.47 13.77 19.08
N PHE A 40 -5.57 13.35 20.34
CA PHE A 40 -5.17 14.16 21.48
C PHE A 40 -4.71 13.30 22.66
N SER A 41 -4.04 13.94 23.60
CA SER A 41 -3.77 13.44 24.94
C SER A 41 -4.00 14.56 25.95
N ILE A 42 -4.88 14.35 26.91
CA ILE A 42 -5.16 15.30 27.98
C ILE A 42 -4.78 14.65 29.30
N TYR A 43 -3.90 15.34 30.04
CA TYR A 43 -3.41 14.87 31.32
C TYR A 43 -4.01 15.69 32.46
N ALA A 44 -4.47 15.03 33.52
CA ALA A 44 -4.95 15.62 34.78
C ALA A 44 -6.14 16.58 34.64
N GLN A 45 -7.07 16.38 33.71
CA GLN A 45 -8.26 17.23 33.57
C GLN A 45 -9.27 16.99 34.71
N ALA A 46 -9.65 15.75 34.97
CA ALA A 46 -10.64 15.41 35.99
C ALA A 46 -9.99 15.18 37.37
N THR A 47 -8.84 14.53 37.42
CA THR A 47 -8.05 14.30 38.64
C THR A 47 -6.56 14.42 38.32
N SER A 48 -5.71 14.52 39.34
CA SER A 48 -4.26 14.67 39.18
C SER A 48 -3.57 13.48 38.45
N ALA A 49 -4.26 12.38 38.22
CA ALA A 49 -3.75 11.19 37.53
C ALA A 49 -4.63 10.76 36.35
N SER A 50 -5.67 11.55 36.01
CA SER A 50 -6.53 11.17 34.87
C SER A 50 -5.80 11.36 33.55
N VAL A 51 -6.03 10.42 32.61
CA VAL A 51 -5.53 10.48 31.24
C VAL A 51 -6.70 10.32 30.30
N GLU A 52 -6.77 11.20 29.29
CA GLU A 52 -7.76 11.13 28.23
C GLU A 52 -7.01 11.06 26.90
N LEU A 53 -7.31 10.04 26.12
CA LEU A 53 -6.65 9.75 24.86
C LEU A 53 -7.66 9.67 23.72
N SER A 54 -7.22 10.07 22.55
CA SER A 54 -7.94 9.84 21.30
C SER A 54 -6.99 9.26 20.28
N ARG A 55 -7.48 8.29 19.52
CA ARG A 55 -6.81 7.63 18.41
C ARG A 55 -7.78 7.49 17.25
N PHE A 56 -7.30 7.40 16.04
CA PHE A 56 -8.20 7.10 14.93
C PHE A 56 -7.73 5.94 14.07
N LEU A 57 -8.70 5.31 13.45
CA LEU A 57 -8.57 4.16 12.57
C LEU A 57 -8.96 4.59 11.16
N ILE A 58 -8.25 4.09 10.15
CA ILE A 58 -8.53 4.41 8.76
C ILE A 58 -8.17 3.24 7.84
N GLN A 59 -9.07 2.88 6.93
CA GLN A 59 -8.89 1.75 6.02
C GLN A 59 -9.04 2.15 4.55
N PHE A 60 -8.27 1.48 3.67
CA PHE A 60 -8.24 1.72 2.23
C PHE A 60 -8.63 0.47 1.43
N PRO A 61 -9.21 0.62 0.22
CA PRO A 61 -9.73 -0.51 -0.56
C PRO A 61 -8.62 -1.27 -1.30
N THR A 62 -8.00 -2.28 -0.67
CA THR A 62 -6.94 -3.10 -1.30
C THR A 62 -7.42 -3.92 -2.48
N SER A 63 -8.71 -4.24 -2.58
CA SER A 63 -9.29 -4.93 -3.75
C SER A 63 -9.16 -4.12 -5.04
N GLN A 64 -9.39 -2.80 -4.98
CA GLN A 64 -9.20 -1.91 -6.12
C GLN A 64 -7.72 -1.83 -6.51
N ILE A 65 -6.83 -1.71 -5.52
CA ILE A 65 -5.38 -1.67 -5.73
C ILE A 65 -4.90 -2.96 -6.44
N SER A 66 -5.37 -4.12 -5.99
CA SER A 66 -5.05 -5.42 -6.60
C SER A 66 -5.57 -5.52 -8.04
N THR A 67 -6.76 -4.97 -8.30
CA THR A 67 -7.34 -4.91 -9.65
C THR A 67 -6.46 -4.06 -10.58
N ASP A 68 -6.03 -2.88 -10.13
CA ASP A 68 -5.19 -1.97 -10.90
C ASP A 68 -3.80 -2.58 -11.17
N ARG A 69 -3.24 -3.33 -10.22
CA ARG A 69 -2.00 -4.07 -10.40
C ARG A 69 -2.15 -5.19 -11.42
N THR A 70 -3.23 -5.95 -11.38
CA THR A 70 -3.52 -7.01 -12.35
C THR A 70 -3.76 -6.44 -13.75
N ALA A 71 -4.40 -5.28 -13.85
CA ALA A 71 -4.61 -4.59 -15.13
C ALA A 71 -3.32 -3.97 -15.70
N GLY A 72 -2.23 -3.91 -14.93
CA GLY A 72 -0.96 -3.28 -15.32
C GLY A 72 -1.00 -1.75 -15.27
N THR A 73 -2.03 -1.16 -14.66
CA THR A 73 -2.13 0.29 -14.40
C THR A 73 -1.20 0.67 -13.25
N LEU A 74 -1.05 -0.22 -12.28
CA LEU A 74 -0.11 -0.11 -11.17
C LEU A 74 1.02 -1.12 -11.36
N PRO A 75 2.31 -0.73 -11.24
CA PRO A 75 3.44 -1.65 -11.38
C PRO A 75 3.47 -2.75 -10.33
N ALA A 76 4.35 -3.73 -10.55
CA ALA A 76 4.60 -4.81 -9.61
C ALA A 76 5.14 -4.29 -8.27
N SER A 77 5.03 -5.14 -7.23
CA SER A 77 5.60 -4.90 -5.90
C SER A 77 7.08 -4.51 -5.97
N GLY A 78 7.50 -3.60 -5.11
CA GLY A 78 8.87 -3.06 -5.06
C GLY A 78 9.15 -1.90 -6.02
N SER A 79 8.22 -1.58 -6.94
CA SER A 79 8.33 -0.45 -7.87
C SER A 79 7.42 0.72 -7.53
N VAL A 80 6.71 0.65 -6.42
CA VAL A 80 5.73 1.63 -5.96
C VAL A 80 6.10 2.11 -4.57
N THR A 81 6.11 3.41 -4.37
CA THR A 81 6.15 4.02 -3.04
C THR A 81 4.74 4.41 -2.63
N TRP A 82 4.32 3.96 -1.46
CA TRP A 82 3.01 4.25 -0.89
C TRP A 82 3.11 5.33 0.17
N LYS A 83 2.36 6.42 -0.02
CA LYS A 83 2.25 7.52 0.94
C LYS A 83 0.85 7.57 1.53
N LEU A 84 0.76 7.52 2.86
CA LEU A 84 -0.47 7.89 3.55
C LEU A 84 -0.49 9.41 3.67
N LYS A 85 -1.54 10.05 3.15
CA LYS A 85 -1.72 11.51 3.19
C LYS A 85 -3.02 11.85 3.89
N LEU A 86 -2.91 12.64 4.97
CA LEU A 86 -4.03 13.21 5.70
C LEU A 86 -3.86 14.73 5.74
N TYR A 87 -4.91 15.44 5.45
CA TYR A 87 -4.89 16.90 5.34
C TYR A 87 -5.36 17.54 6.64
N ASN A 88 -4.59 18.52 7.12
CA ASN A 88 -4.93 19.27 8.33
C ASN A 88 -6.30 19.93 8.21
N ALA A 89 -7.20 19.63 9.13
CA ALA A 89 -8.45 20.35 9.29
C ALA A 89 -8.23 21.60 10.15
N PRO A 90 -8.97 22.68 9.91
CA PRO A 90 -8.84 23.90 10.73
C PRO A 90 -9.13 23.63 12.20
N HIS A 91 -8.20 24.00 13.06
CA HIS A 91 -8.35 23.97 14.51
C HIS A 91 -7.51 25.09 15.13
N TYR A 92 -7.78 25.41 16.38
CA TYR A 92 -6.96 26.37 17.11
C TYR A 92 -5.56 25.81 17.35
N ASN A 93 -4.57 26.68 17.50
CA ASN A 93 -3.21 26.26 17.79
C ASN A 93 -3.16 25.41 19.06
N THR A 94 -2.57 24.24 18.93
CA THR A 94 -2.26 23.38 20.08
C THR A 94 -1.07 23.94 20.88
N VAL A 95 -1.04 23.66 22.17
CA VAL A 95 0.11 23.94 23.05
C VAL A 95 0.30 22.70 23.91
N PRO A 96 1.46 22.01 23.84
CA PRO A 96 2.64 22.25 22.99
C PRO A 96 2.35 22.07 21.49
N ARG A 97 3.15 22.71 20.64
CA ARG A 97 2.98 22.67 19.17
C ARG A 97 3.70 21.49 18.52
N SER A 98 4.82 21.06 19.10
CA SER A 98 5.61 19.97 18.56
C SER A 98 5.26 18.66 19.26
N PHE A 99 5.02 17.64 18.45
CA PHE A 99 4.73 16.27 18.88
C PHE A 99 4.96 15.29 17.73
N ASP A 100 4.97 14.01 18.05
CA ASP A 100 5.13 12.95 17.07
C ASP A 100 3.84 12.13 16.97
N LEU A 101 3.37 11.89 15.74
CA LEU A 101 2.33 10.92 15.45
C LEU A 101 2.95 9.61 14.96
N GLN A 102 2.39 8.52 15.44
CA GLN A 102 2.72 7.16 15.07
C GLN A 102 1.61 6.59 14.19
N VAL A 103 2.02 5.89 13.12
CA VAL A 103 1.16 5.13 12.22
C VAL A 103 1.59 3.66 12.26
N SER A 104 0.65 2.77 12.54
CA SER A 104 0.85 1.32 12.56
C SER A 104 -0.31 0.62 11.87
N ALA A 105 -0.11 -0.62 11.40
CA ALA A 105 -1.21 -1.43 10.89
C ALA A 105 -2.13 -1.83 12.05
N VAL A 106 -3.45 -1.79 11.83
CA VAL A 106 -4.43 -2.37 12.76
C VAL A 106 -4.39 -3.89 12.58
N SER A 107 -4.31 -4.64 13.68
CA SER A 107 -4.19 -6.10 13.67
C SER A 107 -5.51 -6.85 13.87
N ALA A 108 -6.60 -6.13 14.16
CA ALA A 108 -7.95 -6.67 14.35
C ALA A 108 -8.96 -6.02 13.41
N SER A 109 -9.99 -6.77 12.99
CA SER A 109 -11.11 -6.22 12.24
C SER A 109 -11.93 -5.27 13.11
N TRP A 110 -12.42 -4.19 12.51
CA TRP A 110 -13.20 -3.18 13.21
C TRP A 110 -14.36 -2.66 12.37
N GLN A 111 -15.32 -2.01 13.02
CA GLN A 111 -16.50 -1.44 12.39
C GLN A 111 -16.46 0.09 12.51
N GLU A 112 -16.78 0.81 11.43
CA GLU A 112 -16.74 2.28 11.38
C GLU A 112 -17.71 2.95 12.35
N GLY A 113 -18.94 2.49 12.38
CA GLY A 113 -19.99 3.09 13.20
C GLY A 113 -20.67 4.30 12.57
N THR A 114 -21.56 4.91 13.35
CA THR A 114 -22.45 5.98 12.90
C THR A 114 -22.51 7.18 13.88
N GLY A 115 -21.60 7.24 14.83
CA GLY A 115 -21.51 8.34 15.78
C GLY A 115 -20.95 9.62 15.15
N LEU A 116 -21.29 10.77 15.71
CA LEU A 116 -20.86 12.09 15.27
C LEU A 116 -20.00 12.81 16.32
N ASP A 117 -20.27 12.59 17.60
CA ASP A 117 -19.57 13.21 18.71
C ASP A 117 -19.67 12.34 19.98
N MET A 118 -18.89 12.69 20.98
CA MET A 118 -18.81 11.96 22.23
C MET A 118 -19.99 12.25 23.17
N GLU A 119 -20.50 13.47 23.16
CA GLU A 119 -21.53 13.92 24.11
C GLU A 119 -22.91 13.32 23.81
N GLY A 120 -23.26 13.22 22.52
CA GLY A 120 -24.55 12.71 22.09
C GLY A 120 -24.63 11.20 21.95
N TYR A 121 -23.47 10.53 21.91
CA TYR A 121 -23.35 9.10 21.62
C TYR A 121 -22.58 8.40 22.73
N THR A 122 -23.27 7.91 23.74
CA THR A 122 -22.74 7.01 24.76
C THR A 122 -22.39 5.66 24.12
N ASP A 123 -22.42 4.57 24.77
CA ASP A 123 -21.98 3.29 24.22
C ASP A 123 -22.85 2.78 23.06
N LEU A 124 -22.64 3.29 21.84
CA LEU A 124 -23.33 2.85 20.64
C LEU A 124 -22.92 1.46 20.16
N THR A 125 -21.81 0.93 20.65
CA THR A 125 -21.40 -0.43 20.34
C THR A 125 -22.32 -1.46 20.97
N ASP A 126 -22.87 -1.18 22.13
CA ASP A 126 -23.91 -2.01 22.77
C ASP A 126 -25.18 -2.06 21.95
N ASP A 127 -25.48 -0.99 21.20
CA ASP A 127 -26.59 -0.95 20.22
C ASP A 127 -26.22 -1.59 18.87
N GLY A 128 -25.04 -2.11 18.74
CA GLY A 128 -24.57 -2.78 17.54
C GLY A 128 -23.93 -1.86 16.49
N ILE A 129 -23.39 -0.71 16.87
CA ILE A 129 -22.91 0.30 15.91
C ILE A 129 -21.47 0.75 16.21
N GLY A 130 -20.53 0.19 15.48
CA GLY A 130 -19.19 0.73 15.36
C GLY A 130 -18.20 0.36 16.45
N SER A 131 -16.93 0.60 16.16
CA SER A 131 -15.83 0.49 17.11
C SER A 131 -15.77 1.70 18.03
N ASN A 132 -15.30 1.47 19.26
CA ASN A 132 -15.07 2.49 20.25
C ASN A 132 -13.77 2.18 21.03
N TRP A 133 -13.52 2.83 22.15
CA TRP A 133 -12.30 2.60 22.94
C TRP A 133 -12.17 1.18 23.48
N LEU A 134 -13.28 0.52 23.81
CA LEU A 134 -13.32 -0.83 24.40
C LEU A 134 -13.53 -1.93 23.37
N ASN A 135 -14.30 -1.64 22.33
CA ASN A 135 -14.81 -2.64 21.39
C ASN A 135 -14.38 -2.37 19.95
N ALA A 136 -13.97 -3.41 19.24
CA ALA A 136 -13.60 -3.34 17.82
C ALA A 136 -14.86 -3.31 16.92
N ASN A 137 -15.91 -4.03 17.32
CA ASN A 137 -17.17 -4.09 16.60
C ASN A 137 -18.30 -4.56 17.54
N ASN A 138 -19.49 -4.72 17.00
CA ASN A 138 -20.67 -5.19 17.74
C ASN A 138 -20.90 -6.70 17.71
N SER A 139 -19.99 -7.47 17.15
CA SER A 139 -20.12 -8.91 17.02
C SER A 139 -19.46 -9.62 18.20
N PHE A 140 -20.10 -9.58 19.36
CA PHE A 140 -19.58 -10.18 20.59
C PHE A 140 -19.61 -11.71 20.53
N THR A 141 -18.60 -12.32 19.96
CA THR A 141 -18.44 -13.77 19.87
C THR A 141 -17.32 -14.27 20.77
N SER A 142 -17.55 -15.43 21.39
CA SER A 142 -16.50 -16.13 22.14
C SER A 142 -15.67 -16.96 21.17
N ALA A 143 -14.36 -16.92 21.33
CA ALA A 143 -13.45 -17.77 20.58
C ALA A 143 -13.73 -19.26 20.85
N SER A 144 -13.62 -20.09 19.83
CA SER A 144 -13.89 -21.52 19.92
C SER A 144 -12.93 -22.34 19.07
N VAL A 145 -12.83 -23.63 19.40
CA VAL A 145 -12.06 -24.61 18.65
C VAL A 145 -12.69 -25.98 18.80
N THR A 146 -12.54 -26.83 17.81
CA THR A 146 -13.04 -28.20 17.88
C THR A 146 -11.86 -29.18 17.97
N PHE A 147 -11.87 -30.03 19.01
CA PHE A 147 -10.97 -31.16 19.11
C PHE A 147 -11.56 -32.39 18.42
N SER A 148 -10.74 -33.09 17.66
CA SER A 148 -11.06 -34.35 17.00
C SER A 148 -10.01 -35.40 17.33
N LEU A 149 -10.45 -36.62 17.63
CA LEU A 149 -9.53 -37.76 17.79
C LEU A 149 -9.20 -38.34 16.42
N GLN A 150 -7.91 -38.58 16.19
CA GLN A 150 -7.39 -39.18 14.96
C GLN A 150 -7.41 -40.72 15.03
N GLY A 151 -7.38 -41.38 13.88
CA GLY A 151 -7.41 -42.86 13.80
C GLY A 151 -6.33 -43.50 14.64
N GLY A 152 -6.69 -44.52 15.41
CA GLY A 152 -5.83 -45.21 16.36
C GLY A 152 -5.79 -44.59 17.75
N ALA A 153 -6.57 -43.54 18.01
CA ALA A 153 -6.70 -42.96 19.35
C ALA A 153 -7.24 -44.00 20.35
N ASN A 154 -6.51 -44.21 21.40
CA ASN A 154 -6.91 -45.07 22.54
C ASN A 154 -6.17 -44.60 23.78
N LYS A 155 -6.65 -44.98 24.96
CA LYS A 155 -6.09 -44.56 26.24
C LYS A 155 -4.60 -44.92 26.42
N ALA A 156 -4.16 -46.04 25.90
CA ALA A 156 -2.77 -46.46 26.03
C ALA A 156 -1.82 -45.59 25.17
N ALA A 157 -2.27 -45.19 23.97
CA ALA A 157 -1.51 -44.35 23.07
C ALA A 157 -1.40 -42.89 23.57
N MET A 158 -2.36 -42.42 24.35
CA MET A 158 -2.40 -41.04 24.86
C MET A 158 -1.84 -40.89 26.29
N SER A 159 -1.59 -42.01 26.99
CA SER A 159 -1.15 -41.99 28.37
C SER A 159 0.16 -41.24 28.58
N GLY A 160 0.19 -40.35 29.57
CA GLY A 160 1.36 -39.54 29.92
C GLY A 160 1.59 -38.33 28.98
N GLN A 161 0.78 -38.17 27.96
CA GLN A 161 0.82 -37.00 27.07
C GLN A 161 0.02 -35.82 27.64
N SER A 162 0.31 -34.58 27.21
CA SER A 162 -0.35 -33.40 27.74
C SER A 162 -0.54 -32.32 26.68
N PHE A 163 -1.53 -31.49 26.89
CA PHE A 163 -1.78 -30.24 26.13
C PHE A 163 -2.08 -29.08 27.08
N VAL A 164 -1.93 -27.88 26.59
CA VAL A 164 -2.18 -26.65 27.36
C VAL A 164 -3.34 -25.88 26.74
N LEU A 165 -4.28 -25.44 27.56
CA LEU A 165 -5.29 -24.45 27.22
C LEU A 165 -4.99 -23.15 27.95
N THR A 166 -5.20 -22.04 27.24
CA THR A 166 -5.07 -20.67 27.78
C THR A 166 -6.39 -19.96 27.56
N ASP A 167 -6.94 -19.35 28.60
CA ASP A 167 -8.17 -18.58 28.50
C ASP A 167 -7.95 -17.12 28.03
N SER A 168 -9.03 -16.36 27.93
CA SER A 168 -9.01 -14.97 27.49
C SER A 168 -8.25 -14.03 28.44
N ASP A 169 -8.09 -14.41 29.69
CA ASP A 169 -7.38 -13.62 30.72
C ASP A 169 -5.88 -13.97 30.80
N GLY A 170 -5.44 -14.90 29.93
CA GLY A 170 -4.06 -15.38 29.91
C GLY A 170 -3.74 -16.47 30.93
N THR A 171 -4.74 -16.97 31.69
CA THR A 171 -4.58 -18.09 32.59
C THR A 171 -4.39 -19.37 31.79
N SER A 172 -3.35 -20.13 32.10
CA SER A 172 -3.01 -21.37 31.39
C SER A 172 -3.06 -22.58 32.31
N GLN A 173 -3.58 -23.69 31.80
CA GLN A 173 -3.60 -24.96 32.52
C GLN A 173 -3.16 -26.09 31.59
N THR A 174 -2.27 -26.96 32.14
CA THR A 174 -1.82 -28.18 31.47
C THR A 174 -2.73 -29.35 31.83
N PHE A 175 -3.21 -30.07 30.83
CA PHE A 175 -4.01 -31.26 30.96
C PHE A 175 -3.18 -32.47 30.57
N THR A 176 -3.01 -33.46 31.51
CA THR A 176 -2.20 -34.66 31.31
C THR A 176 -3.04 -35.91 31.36
N PHE A 177 -2.93 -36.76 30.37
CA PHE A 177 -3.64 -38.04 30.29
C PHE A 177 -3.06 -39.11 31.22
N ASN A 178 -3.91 -39.72 32.04
CA ASN A 178 -3.51 -40.74 33.00
C ASN A 178 -4.45 -41.98 32.88
N ILE A 179 -3.85 -43.18 32.72
CA ILE A 179 -4.58 -44.44 32.62
C ILE A 179 -4.60 -45.23 33.94
N ALA A 180 -3.93 -44.78 34.98
CA ALA A 180 -3.84 -45.52 36.23
C ALA A 180 -5.12 -45.45 37.07
N ASN A 181 -5.95 -44.42 36.88
CA ASN A 181 -7.20 -44.24 37.61
C ASN A 181 -8.21 -43.45 36.77
N ASP A 182 -9.43 -43.30 37.25
CA ASP A 182 -10.51 -42.48 36.65
C ASP A 182 -10.67 -41.14 37.36
N THR A 183 -9.75 -40.80 38.25
CA THR A 183 -9.86 -39.55 39.00
C THR A 183 -9.38 -38.40 38.12
N VAL A 184 -10.26 -37.43 37.91
CA VAL A 184 -9.91 -36.14 37.34
C VAL A 184 -9.46 -35.28 38.52
N THR A 185 -8.20 -34.93 38.55
CA THR A 185 -7.63 -33.97 39.50
C THR A 185 -7.01 -32.82 38.74
N ASP A 186 -6.66 -31.75 39.40
CA ASP A 186 -6.11 -30.54 38.80
C ASP A 186 -5.13 -30.84 37.63
N GLY A 187 -5.57 -30.57 36.40
CA GLY A 187 -4.83 -30.85 35.18
C GLY A 187 -4.65 -32.35 34.82
N THR A 188 -5.28 -33.30 35.53
CA THR A 188 -5.18 -34.73 35.20
C THR A 188 -6.46 -35.25 34.60
N ILE A 189 -6.38 -35.88 33.45
CA ILE A 189 -7.48 -36.55 32.74
C ILE A 189 -7.37 -38.05 33.00
N GLY A 190 -8.17 -38.58 33.95
CA GLY A 190 -8.18 -40.00 34.29
C GLY A 190 -8.99 -40.84 33.32
N MET A 191 -8.37 -41.85 32.67
CA MET A 191 -8.96 -42.63 31.58
C MET A 191 -8.94 -44.16 31.85
N SER A 192 -8.87 -44.60 33.09
CA SER A 192 -8.69 -46.04 33.38
C SER A 192 -9.87 -46.87 32.86
N SER A 193 -11.11 -46.39 32.98
CA SER A 193 -12.31 -47.08 32.53
C SER A 193 -12.68 -46.80 31.06
N ASP A 194 -12.01 -45.84 30.38
CA ASP A 194 -12.35 -45.48 29.00
C ASP A 194 -12.08 -46.66 28.05
N SER A 195 -13.08 -47.05 27.27
CA SER A 195 -13.03 -48.20 26.38
C SER A 195 -13.03 -47.86 24.90
N ASN A 196 -13.49 -46.64 24.55
CA ASN A 196 -13.61 -46.16 23.17
C ASN A 196 -13.34 -44.66 23.06
N THR A 197 -13.34 -44.13 21.85
CA THR A 197 -13.08 -42.71 21.57
C THR A 197 -14.14 -41.77 22.15
N THR A 198 -15.39 -42.23 22.25
CA THR A 198 -16.49 -41.45 22.86
C THR A 198 -16.25 -41.27 24.36
N ASP A 199 -15.79 -42.33 25.06
CA ASP A 199 -15.45 -42.25 26.49
C ASP A 199 -14.33 -41.23 26.68
N ILE A 200 -13.24 -41.31 25.90
CA ILE A 200 -12.10 -40.38 25.96
C ILE A 200 -12.55 -38.93 25.76
N ILE A 201 -13.37 -38.64 24.76
CA ILE A 201 -13.91 -37.28 24.53
C ILE A 201 -14.74 -36.78 25.72
N ASN A 202 -15.58 -37.64 26.29
CA ASN A 202 -16.37 -37.30 27.47
C ASN A 202 -15.49 -37.02 28.69
N THR A 203 -14.41 -37.78 28.87
CA THR A 203 -13.46 -37.60 29.98
C THR A 203 -12.68 -36.29 29.82
N ILE A 204 -12.24 -35.93 28.60
CA ILE A 204 -11.61 -34.64 28.31
C ILE A 204 -12.61 -33.49 28.61
N LYS A 205 -13.87 -33.61 28.15
CA LYS A 205 -14.92 -32.63 28.44
C LYS A 205 -15.12 -32.42 29.94
N SER A 206 -15.17 -33.51 30.70
CA SER A 206 -15.37 -33.47 32.15
C SER A 206 -14.20 -32.76 32.86
N ALA A 207 -12.97 -33.05 32.44
CA ALA A 207 -11.79 -32.40 33.01
C ALA A 207 -11.75 -30.88 32.73
N ILE A 208 -12.13 -30.44 31.52
CA ILE A 208 -12.15 -29.01 31.17
C ILE A 208 -13.27 -28.26 31.93
N ASN A 209 -14.43 -28.89 32.11
CA ASN A 209 -15.60 -28.26 32.73
C ASN A 209 -15.62 -28.37 34.27
N ASP A 210 -14.68 -29.06 34.87
CA ASP A 210 -14.66 -29.22 36.34
C ASP A 210 -14.15 -27.94 37.02
N THR A 211 -15.08 -27.12 37.46
CA THR A 211 -14.79 -25.81 38.11
C THR A 211 -14.10 -25.93 39.47
N SER A 212 -14.06 -27.15 40.06
CA SER A 212 -13.30 -27.39 41.28
C SER A 212 -11.81 -27.65 41.01
N LEU A 213 -11.47 -27.91 39.73
CA LEU A 213 -10.15 -28.34 39.29
C LEU A 213 -9.54 -27.44 38.24
N SER A 214 -10.35 -26.58 37.62
CA SER A 214 -9.90 -25.66 36.58
C SER A 214 -10.32 -24.22 36.91
N THR A 215 -9.35 -23.34 36.91
CA THR A 215 -9.58 -21.89 37.00
C THR A 215 -9.82 -21.22 35.64
N LEU A 216 -9.80 -22.02 34.56
CA LEU A 216 -9.96 -21.53 33.21
C LEU A 216 -11.39 -21.03 32.92
N ASP A 217 -11.48 -19.88 32.30
CA ASP A 217 -12.76 -19.33 31.81
C ASP A 217 -13.15 -19.93 30.44
N ILE A 218 -13.18 -21.27 30.40
CA ILE A 218 -13.46 -22.08 29.20
C ILE A 218 -14.61 -23.06 29.48
N THR A 219 -15.34 -23.43 28.42
CA THR A 219 -16.35 -24.50 28.46
C THR A 219 -16.10 -25.51 27.35
N ALA A 220 -16.45 -26.76 27.59
CA ALA A 220 -16.38 -27.83 26.61
C ALA A 220 -17.73 -28.54 26.44
N SER A 221 -18.15 -28.78 25.21
CA SER A 221 -19.38 -29.48 24.84
C SER A 221 -19.13 -30.48 23.72
N THR A 222 -19.84 -31.60 23.75
CA THR A 222 -19.76 -32.58 22.66
C THR A 222 -20.63 -32.15 21.50
N ILE A 223 -20.11 -32.29 20.27
CA ILE A 223 -20.84 -32.07 19.02
C ILE A 223 -20.79 -33.33 18.17
N THR A 224 -21.93 -33.66 17.56
CA THR A 224 -22.04 -34.70 16.54
C THR A 224 -22.43 -33.99 15.25
N ALA A 225 -21.59 -34.05 14.21
CA ALA A 225 -21.93 -33.44 12.93
C ALA A 225 -23.06 -34.24 12.26
N ALA A 226 -24.05 -33.54 11.72
CA ALA A 226 -25.15 -34.19 10.97
C ALA A 226 -24.56 -34.83 9.70
N GLY A 227 -24.56 -36.16 9.65
CA GLY A 227 -24.04 -36.95 8.51
C GLY A 227 -22.74 -37.72 8.77
N ASP A 228 -22.11 -37.58 9.92
CA ASP A 228 -21.00 -38.44 10.33
C ASP A 228 -21.53 -39.76 10.88
N ALA A 229 -20.86 -40.87 10.53
CA ALA A 229 -21.15 -42.17 11.12
C ALA A 229 -20.89 -42.09 12.63
N ASP A 230 -21.66 -42.86 13.43
CA ASP A 230 -21.72 -42.87 14.91
C ASP A 230 -20.33 -43.00 15.66
N SER A 231 -19.22 -42.88 14.97
CA SER A 231 -17.86 -43.09 15.49
C SER A 231 -17.02 -41.83 15.69
N GLU A 232 -17.51 -40.63 15.34
CA GLU A 232 -16.68 -39.41 15.42
C GLU A 232 -17.30 -38.31 16.26
N MET A 233 -17.46 -38.54 17.55
CA MET A 233 -17.78 -37.48 18.50
C MET A 233 -16.61 -36.50 18.58
N LYS A 234 -16.92 -35.21 18.38
CA LYS A 234 -15.95 -34.09 18.49
C LYS A 234 -16.25 -33.29 19.74
N LEU A 235 -15.24 -32.57 20.24
CA LEU A 235 -15.37 -31.71 21.41
C LEU A 235 -15.24 -30.26 20.97
N LEU A 236 -16.31 -29.48 21.09
CA LEU A 236 -16.28 -28.03 20.94
C LEU A 236 -15.82 -27.40 22.25
N ILE A 237 -14.72 -26.69 22.24
CA ILE A 237 -14.20 -25.93 23.37
C ILE A 237 -14.41 -24.46 23.05
N LYS A 238 -14.94 -23.70 24.00
CA LYS A 238 -15.32 -22.31 23.83
C LYS A 238 -14.85 -21.49 25.03
N GLN A 239 -14.27 -20.33 24.77
CA GLN A 239 -14.03 -19.29 25.79
C GLN A 239 -15.38 -18.82 26.34
N LYS A 240 -15.50 -18.58 27.65
CA LYS A 240 -16.74 -17.99 28.23
C LYS A 240 -16.83 -16.51 27.92
N SER A 241 -15.69 -15.82 28.01
CA SER A 241 -15.62 -14.41 27.65
C SER A 241 -15.63 -14.23 26.12
N THR A 242 -16.26 -13.17 25.67
CA THR A 242 -16.29 -12.78 24.25
C THR A 242 -15.05 -11.94 23.90
N GLY A 243 -14.73 -11.85 22.61
CA GLY A 243 -13.73 -10.94 22.11
C GLY A 243 -12.44 -11.60 21.63
N LEU A 244 -11.57 -10.77 21.09
CA LEU A 244 -10.31 -11.19 20.45
C LEU A 244 -9.29 -11.78 21.44
N ALA A 245 -9.31 -11.36 22.70
CA ALA A 245 -8.43 -11.91 23.74
C ALA A 245 -8.57 -13.42 23.91
N GLY A 246 -9.74 -13.98 23.55
CA GLY A 246 -9.98 -15.41 23.57
C GLY A 246 -9.34 -16.20 22.42
N ASN A 247 -8.77 -15.57 21.41
CA ASN A 247 -8.11 -16.23 20.27
C ASN A 247 -6.69 -16.69 20.66
N THR A 248 -6.60 -17.59 21.62
CA THR A 248 -5.33 -18.08 22.19
C THR A 248 -4.83 -19.33 21.47
N ALA A 249 -3.50 -19.48 21.43
CA ALA A 249 -2.85 -20.63 20.81
C ALA A 249 -3.04 -21.91 21.63
N ILE A 250 -3.08 -23.07 20.98
CA ILE A 250 -3.12 -24.39 21.59
C ILE A 250 -1.97 -25.22 21.04
N ASP A 251 -1.08 -25.68 21.89
CA ASP A 251 0.01 -26.57 21.51
C ASP A 251 -0.41 -28.04 21.73
N LEU A 252 -0.59 -28.77 20.65
CA LEU A 252 -0.86 -30.21 20.63
C LEU A 252 0.37 -31.03 20.23
N SER A 253 1.54 -30.43 20.09
CA SER A 253 2.76 -31.18 19.68
C SER A 253 3.14 -32.31 20.61
N GLY A 254 2.72 -32.22 21.87
CA GLY A 254 2.91 -33.25 22.91
C GLY A 254 1.84 -34.36 22.96
N VAL A 255 0.82 -34.32 22.08
CA VAL A 255 -0.32 -35.26 22.11
C VAL A 255 -0.51 -35.92 20.76
N ALA A 256 -0.27 -37.23 20.68
CA ALA A 256 -0.64 -38.02 19.51
C ALA A 256 -2.15 -38.26 19.48
N HIS A 257 -2.70 -38.37 18.27
CA HIS A 257 -4.10 -38.69 18.02
C HIS A 257 -5.13 -37.63 18.46
N LEU A 258 -4.71 -36.40 18.84
CA LEU A 258 -5.59 -35.26 19.06
C LEU A 258 -5.27 -34.19 18.04
N SER A 259 -6.28 -33.62 17.38
CA SER A 259 -6.10 -32.57 16.39
C SER A 259 -7.14 -31.46 16.53
N LEU A 260 -6.79 -30.27 16.02
CA LEU A 260 -7.74 -29.17 15.88
C LEU A 260 -8.48 -29.30 14.56
N SER A 261 -9.79 -29.05 14.57
CA SER A 261 -10.63 -28.97 13.37
C SER A 261 -11.12 -27.54 13.22
N GLY A 262 -10.93 -26.97 12.01
CA GLY A 262 -11.34 -25.61 11.71
C GLY A 262 -10.31 -24.52 12.07
N SER A 263 -9.23 -24.86 12.76
CA SER A 263 -8.12 -23.96 13.05
C SER A 263 -6.82 -24.77 13.15
N THR A 264 -5.72 -24.24 12.65
CA THR A 264 -4.37 -24.83 12.80
C THR A 264 -3.60 -24.20 13.94
N PHE A 265 -4.13 -23.18 14.60
CA PHE A 265 -3.42 -22.36 15.58
C PHE A 265 -3.96 -22.55 17.01
N GLY A 266 -5.27 -22.67 17.17
CA GLY A 266 -5.91 -22.74 18.49
C GLY A 266 -7.33 -22.20 18.46
N PHE A 267 -7.72 -21.54 19.53
CA PHE A 267 -9.01 -20.84 19.57
C PHE A 267 -9.08 -19.75 18.49
N SER A 268 -10.21 -19.60 17.87
CA SER A 268 -10.45 -18.62 16.79
C SER A 268 -11.89 -18.14 16.79
N SER A 269 -12.18 -17.11 15.97
CA SER A 269 -13.52 -16.51 15.83
C SER A 269 -14.04 -15.78 17.09
N GLY A 270 -13.18 -15.48 18.06
CA GLY A 270 -13.49 -14.49 19.09
C GLY A 270 -13.44 -13.10 18.47
N ASP A 271 -14.47 -12.31 18.67
CA ASP A 271 -14.60 -10.97 18.08
C ASP A 271 -15.43 -10.06 19.01
N GLY A 272 -15.45 -8.75 18.70
CA GLY A 272 -16.28 -7.75 19.37
C GLY A 272 -15.48 -6.84 20.30
N THR A 273 -14.50 -7.30 21.05
CA THR A 273 -13.63 -6.45 21.89
C THR A 273 -12.23 -6.34 21.30
N TRP A 274 -11.54 -5.24 21.59
CA TRP A 274 -10.10 -5.18 21.37
C TRP A 274 -9.38 -6.16 22.31
N ALA A 275 -8.28 -6.76 21.87
CA ALA A 275 -7.38 -7.49 22.77
C ALA A 275 -6.69 -6.53 23.74
N SER A 276 -6.43 -5.30 23.30
CA SER A 276 -5.94 -4.20 24.14
C SER A 276 -6.86 -2.98 23.97
N ILE A 277 -7.32 -2.39 25.05
CA ILE A 277 -8.15 -1.18 25.00
C ILE A 277 -7.48 -0.08 24.15
N GLY A 278 -8.28 0.69 23.44
CA GLY A 278 -7.78 1.77 22.58
C GLY A 278 -7.23 1.30 21.23
N GLY A 279 -7.52 0.04 20.85
CA GLY A 279 -7.19 -0.53 19.53
C GLY A 279 -5.99 -1.48 19.52
N ASP A 280 -6.06 -2.48 18.64
CA ASP A 280 -4.99 -3.47 18.45
C ASP A 280 -4.10 -3.06 17.28
N TYR A 281 -2.82 -2.84 17.54
CA TYR A 281 -1.86 -2.35 16.57
C TYR A 281 -0.67 -3.31 16.43
N ASP A 282 -0.23 -3.53 15.21
CA ASP A 282 1.01 -4.25 14.95
C ASP A 282 2.21 -3.38 15.29
N SER A 283 3.03 -3.86 16.21
CA SER A 283 4.24 -3.16 16.69
C SER A 283 5.49 -3.47 15.86
N THR A 284 5.42 -4.38 14.89
CA THR A 284 6.60 -4.79 14.10
C THR A 284 6.99 -3.75 13.05
N ILE A 285 6.02 -2.98 12.55
CA ILE A 285 6.25 -1.89 11.61
C ILE A 285 5.54 -0.64 12.12
N VAL A 286 6.32 0.30 12.57
CA VAL A 286 5.87 1.58 13.09
C VAL A 286 6.48 2.69 12.25
N LYS A 287 5.65 3.62 11.80
CA LYS A 287 6.06 4.83 11.09
C LYS A 287 5.77 6.03 11.98
N THR A 288 6.68 7.01 11.98
CA THR A 288 6.53 8.21 12.81
C THR A 288 6.77 9.46 11.97
N GLN A 289 5.93 10.46 12.18
CA GLN A 289 6.12 11.80 11.63
C GLN A 289 6.08 12.83 12.76
N SER A 290 7.10 13.70 12.78
CA SER A 290 7.17 14.84 13.70
C SER A 290 6.39 16.04 13.14
N PHE A 291 5.73 16.75 14.04
CA PHE A 291 5.00 17.99 13.78
C PHE A 291 5.70 19.10 14.56
N ASP A 292 6.08 20.20 13.92
CA ASP A 292 6.77 21.33 14.54
C ASP A 292 5.82 22.45 14.93
N THR A 293 4.78 22.67 14.11
CA THR A 293 3.77 23.72 14.33
C THR A 293 2.41 23.17 14.76
N GLY A 294 2.20 21.86 14.61
CA GLY A 294 0.94 21.18 14.85
C GLY A 294 -0.11 21.39 13.75
N LEU A 295 0.21 22.12 12.67
CA LEU A 295 -0.70 22.43 11.58
C LEU A 295 -0.32 21.75 10.24
N GLU A 296 0.74 20.96 10.23
CA GLU A 296 1.22 20.25 9.07
C GLU A 296 0.23 19.15 8.65
N ASP A 297 0.22 18.83 7.35
CA ASP A 297 -0.40 17.61 6.84
C ASP A 297 0.43 16.38 7.26
N LEU A 298 -0.20 15.23 7.38
CA LEU A 298 0.54 13.97 7.54
C LEU A 298 0.84 13.41 6.14
N GLU A 299 2.12 13.17 5.87
CA GLU A 299 2.58 12.49 4.66
C GLU A 299 3.70 11.51 5.00
N ILE A 300 3.38 10.24 5.10
CA ILE A 300 4.30 9.24 5.59
C ILE A 300 4.39 8.03 4.65
N ASP A 301 5.59 7.46 4.52
CA ASP A 301 5.85 6.27 3.71
C ASP A 301 5.36 5.00 4.45
N VAL A 302 4.39 4.32 3.85
CA VAL A 302 3.76 3.10 4.38
C VAL A 302 3.92 1.92 3.41
N SER A 303 4.91 1.97 2.52
CA SER A 303 5.11 1.00 1.44
C SER A 303 5.21 -0.44 1.93
N ASP A 304 5.94 -0.66 3.00
CA ASP A 304 6.14 -1.99 3.60
C ASP A 304 4.86 -2.58 4.20
N ILE A 305 3.98 -1.75 4.77
CA ILE A 305 2.69 -2.20 5.29
C ILE A 305 1.74 -2.54 4.14
N VAL A 306 1.59 -1.63 3.17
CA VAL A 306 0.66 -1.80 2.05
C VAL A 306 1.04 -2.99 1.18
N GLU A 307 2.33 -3.16 0.88
CA GLU A 307 2.78 -4.31 0.09
C GLU A 307 2.52 -5.65 0.80
N LYS A 308 2.62 -5.72 2.12
CA LYS A 308 2.23 -6.91 2.88
C LYS A 308 0.74 -7.22 2.76
N TRP A 309 -0.14 -6.22 2.81
CA TRP A 309 -1.58 -6.42 2.59
C TRP A 309 -1.89 -6.95 1.19
N LEU A 310 -1.16 -6.46 0.18
CA LEU A 310 -1.36 -6.85 -1.22
C LEU A 310 -0.82 -8.25 -1.55
N LEU A 311 0.08 -8.79 -0.75
CA LEU A 311 0.52 -10.17 -0.89
C LEU A 311 -0.59 -11.18 -0.54
N GLY A 312 -1.64 -10.74 0.18
CA GLY A 312 -2.79 -11.57 0.51
C GLY A 312 -2.50 -12.79 1.36
N SER A 313 -1.29 -12.85 1.98
CA SER A 313 -0.88 -13.97 2.84
C SER A 313 -1.20 -13.66 4.30
N SER A 314 -1.85 -14.61 5.00
CA SER A 314 -1.85 -14.59 6.46
C SER A 314 -0.39 -14.48 6.96
N PRO A 315 -0.02 -13.60 7.91
CA PRO A 315 -0.88 -13.01 8.93
C PRO A 315 -1.24 -11.52 8.72
N TRP A 316 -1.19 -10.97 7.52
CA TRP A 316 -1.32 -9.53 7.26
C TRP A 316 -2.62 -9.17 6.51
N PRO A 317 -3.81 -9.35 7.12
CA PRO A 317 -5.04 -8.82 6.54
C PRO A 317 -5.03 -7.29 6.56
N ASN A 318 -5.71 -6.67 5.60
CA ASN A 318 -5.91 -5.22 5.62
C ASN A 318 -7.04 -4.84 6.56
N TYR A 319 -6.69 -4.44 7.77
CA TYR A 319 -7.60 -3.78 8.70
C TYR A 319 -7.32 -2.27 8.80
N GLY A 320 -6.46 -1.73 7.91
CA GLY A 320 -6.14 -0.31 7.85
C GLY A 320 -5.03 0.11 8.79
N PHE A 321 -4.93 1.42 8.98
CA PHE A 321 -3.95 2.06 9.85
C PHE A 321 -4.62 2.59 11.11
N GLY A 322 -3.90 2.48 12.23
CA GLY A 322 -4.16 3.24 13.44
C GLY A 322 -3.18 4.39 13.54
N VAL A 323 -3.69 5.56 13.91
CA VAL A 323 -2.88 6.77 14.10
C VAL A 323 -3.09 7.28 15.51
N ARG A 324 -1.99 7.51 16.21
CA ARG A 324 -1.97 7.97 17.60
C ARG A 324 -0.73 8.81 17.89
N LEU A 325 -0.71 9.49 19.00
CA LEU A 325 0.53 10.05 19.55
C LEU A 325 1.50 8.90 19.88
N THR A 326 2.80 9.16 19.83
CA THR A 326 3.78 8.19 20.34
C THR A 326 3.68 8.09 21.86
N ASP A 327 4.15 6.99 22.44
CA ASP A 327 4.04 6.72 23.87
C ASP A 327 4.61 7.84 24.77
N THR A 328 5.59 8.59 24.26
CA THR A 328 6.18 9.75 24.95
C THR A 328 5.27 10.98 25.00
N TYR A 329 4.29 11.06 24.13
CA TYR A 329 3.31 12.16 24.05
C TYR A 329 1.91 11.75 24.49
N GLU A 330 1.60 10.44 24.56
CA GLU A 330 0.42 9.98 25.30
C GLU A 330 0.62 10.17 26.81
N GLY A 331 -0.45 10.45 27.53
CA GLY A 331 -0.38 10.79 28.95
C GLY A 331 0.26 9.71 29.82
N TYR A 332 1.01 10.16 30.83
CA TYR A 332 1.58 9.27 31.84
C TYR A 332 0.47 8.61 32.66
N PHE A 333 0.49 7.29 32.74
CA PHE A 333 -0.36 6.51 33.64
C PHE A 333 0.39 5.31 34.20
N SER A 334 0.36 5.18 35.54
CA SER A 334 0.95 4.02 36.23
C SER A 334 -0.08 3.45 37.19
N SER A 335 -0.60 2.26 36.87
CA SER A 335 -1.42 1.53 37.83
C SER A 335 -0.56 0.95 38.95
N SER A 336 -1.17 0.65 40.09
CA SER A 336 -0.47 0.02 41.21
C SER A 336 0.04 -1.40 40.89
N THR A 337 -0.53 -2.05 39.88
CA THR A 337 -0.16 -3.39 39.40
C THR A 337 0.74 -3.36 38.16
N GLY A 338 0.94 -2.18 37.54
CA GLY A 338 1.66 -2.07 36.27
C GLY A 338 0.84 -2.50 35.06
N GLU A 339 -0.47 -2.74 35.20
CA GLU A 339 -1.38 -3.20 34.16
C GLU A 339 -2.35 -2.10 33.70
N ASN A 340 -2.96 -2.28 32.54
CA ASN A 340 -4.01 -1.43 32.06
C ASN A 340 -5.28 -1.59 32.90
N THR A 341 -5.99 -0.50 33.09
CA THR A 341 -7.36 -0.54 33.64
C THR A 341 -8.36 -0.71 32.50
N ALA A 342 -9.66 -0.83 32.82
CA ALA A 342 -10.71 -0.90 31.79
C ALA A 342 -10.77 0.32 30.86
N THR A 343 -10.21 1.47 31.27
CA THR A 343 -10.32 2.73 30.52
C THR A 343 -8.99 3.42 30.27
N GLU A 344 -7.92 3.04 30.97
CA GLU A 344 -6.63 3.72 30.94
C GLU A 344 -5.49 2.76 30.62
N ILE A 345 -4.58 3.20 29.76
CA ILE A 345 -3.44 2.44 29.30
C ILE A 345 -2.22 2.72 30.18
N HIS A 346 -1.60 1.68 30.72
CA HIS A 346 -0.36 1.80 31.47
C HIS A 346 0.75 2.38 30.57
N ASN A 347 1.26 3.57 30.94
CA ASN A 347 2.32 4.26 30.20
C ASN A 347 3.21 5.06 31.16
N THR A 348 4.28 4.44 31.62
CA THR A 348 5.24 5.07 32.57
C THR A 348 6.24 5.98 31.86
N SER A 349 6.32 5.97 30.54
CA SER A 349 7.14 6.88 29.72
C SER A 349 6.38 8.07 29.16
N GLY A 350 5.08 8.15 29.47
CA GLY A 350 4.19 9.19 28.95
C GLY A 350 4.41 10.59 29.51
N ALA A 351 3.79 11.56 28.85
CA ALA A 351 3.86 12.97 29.22
C ALA A 351 2.92 13.30 30.39
N GLN A 352 3.34 14.25 31.24
CA GLN A 352 2.48 14.90 32.22
C GLN A 352 1.96 16.25 31.71
N ASP A 353 2.19 16.55 30.44
CA ASP A 353 1.64 17.67 29.70
C ASP A 353 0.52 17.21 28.79
N SER A 354 -0.46 18.08 28.52
CA SER A 354 -1.55 17.80 27.59
C SER A 354 -1.17 18.21 26.18
N TYR A 355 -1.41 17.30 25.22
CA TYR A 355 -1.27 17.56 23.78
C TYR A 355 -2.68 17.61 23.18
N TYR A 356 -3.22 18.84 23.10
CA TYR A 356 -4.57 19.05 22.59
C TYR A 356 -4.62 18.84 21.09
N THR A 357 -5.73 18.44 20.67
CA THR A 357 -6.28 18.10 19.39
C THR A 357 -5.46 18.45 18.14
N LYS A 358 -4.93 17.43 17.49
CA LYS A 358 -4.59 17.45 16.07
C LYS A 358 -5.79 16.91 15.28
N LYS A 359 -6.30 17.71 14.35
CA LYS A 359 -7.43 17.33 13.49
C LYS A 359 -7.00 17.15 12.04
N PHE A 360 -7.50 16.08 11.42
CA PHE A 360 -7.43 15.87 9.99
C PHE A 360 -8.85 15.79 9.41
N PHE A 361 -9.00 16.11 8.15
CA PHE A 361 -10.26 15.86 7.46
C PHE A 361 -10.51 14.35 7.38
N GLY A 362 -11.72 13.93 7.70
CA GLY A 362 -12.20 12.55 7.58
C GLY A 362 -12.74 12.21 6.20
N ARG A 363 -13.08 10.95 5.98
CA ARG A 363 -13.69 10.45 4.74
C ARG A 363 -15.04 11.13 4.44
N GLY A 364 -15.81 11.46 5.48
CA GLY A 364 -17.13 12.10 5.40
C GLY A 364 -17.12 13.54 4.90
N THR A 365 -15.97 14.23 4.93
CA THR A 365 -15.88 15.66 4.60
C THR A 365 -16.43 16.00 3.22
N GLU A 366 -17.11 17.15 3.10
CA GLU A 366 -17.56 17.71 1.82
C GLU A 366 -16.40 18.09 0.89
N PHE A 367 -15.21 18.35 1.44
CA PHE A 367 -14.01 18.73 0.69
C PHE A 367 -13.34 17.50 0.08
N PHE A 368 -13.80 17.04 -1.07
CA PHE A 368 -13.33 15.82 -1.73
C PHE A 368 -11.79 15.71 -1.81
N PHE A 369 -11.09 16.80 -2.14
CA PHE A 369 -9.63 16.84 -2.28
C PHE A 369 -8.88 16.90 -0.94
N LYS A 370 -9.61 16.96 0.18
CA LYS A 370 -9.06 16.91 1.54
C LYS A 370 -9.32 15.56 2.23
N ARG A 371 -10.03 14.67 1.58
CA ARG A 371 -10.25 13.32 2.11
C ARG A 371 -8.93 12.58 2.26
N PRO A 372 -8.82 11.69 3.26
CA PRO A 372 -7.65 10.85 3.43
C PRO A 372 -7.38 10.02 2.18
N VAL A 373 -6.11 9.96 1.74
CA VAL A 373 -5.71 9.20 0.56
C VAL A 373 -4.49 8.34 0.83
N LEU A 374 -4.51 7.16 0.23
CA LEU A 374 -3.33 6.34 0.02
C LEU A 374 -2.83 6.61 -1.40
N GLU A 375 -1.69 7.26 -1.53
CA GLU A 375 -1.11 7.66 -2.81
C GLU A 375 -0.01 6.69 -3.22
N ALA A 376 -0.19 6.05 -4.38
CA ALA A 376 0.81 5.23 -5.04
C ALA A 376 1.64 6.12 -5.97
N GLN A 377 2.93 6.18 -5.75
CA GLN A 377 3.91 6.91 -6.56
C GLN A 377 4.84 5.92 -7.25
N PHE A 378 4.98 6.00 -8.57
CA PHE A 378 5.84 5.12 -9.34
C PHE A 378 6.34 5.78 -10.63
N ASN A 379 7.40 5.24 -11.19
CA ASN A 379 7.91 5.73 -12.46
C ASN A 379 7.21 5.01 -13.62
N ASP A 380 6.43 5.74 -14.40
CA ASP A 380 5.76 5.25 -15.61
C ASP A 380 6.31 5.88 -16.90
N THR A 381 7.46 6.55 -16.80
CA THR A 381 8.06 7.24 -17.96
C THR A 381 8.33 6.27 -19.10
N LYS A 382 8.01 6.74 -20.30
CA LYS A 382 8.28 6.03 -21.55
C LYS A 382 9.38 6.78 -22.29
N LYS A 383 10.54 6.15 -22.39
CA LYS A 383 11.70 6.69 -23.07
C LYS A 383 11.90 5.91 -24.37
N ASP A 384 11.31 6.41 -25.47
CA ASP A 384 11.43 5.81 -26.79
C ASP A 384 12.64 6.42 -27.52
N ASP A 385 13.71 5.63 -27.62
CA ASP A 385 14.99 6.09 -28.11
C ASP A 385 15.06 6.26 -29.64
N ARG A 386 13.96 6.13 -30.40
CA ARG A 386 13.97 6.42 -31.83
C ARG A 386 14.53 7.82 -32.16
N SER A 387 14.21 8.81 -31.35
CA SER A 387 14.74 10.19 -31.52
C SER A 387 16.20 10.34 -31.10
N ASN A 388 16.71 9.42 -30.29
CA ASN A 388 18.05 9.47 -29.73
C ASN A 388 18.76 8.11 -29.81
N PHE A 389 18.49 7.32 -30.85
CA PHE A 389 19.08 6.00 -31.04
C PHE A 389 20.58 6.07 -31.22
N ILE A 390 21.33 5.38 -30.36
CA ILE A 390 22.79 5.38 -30.34
C ILE A 390 23.33 4.08 -30.92
N LEU A 391 24.26 4.18 -31.86
CA LEU A 391 25.03 3.03 -32.33
C LEU A 391 26.02 2.59 -31.25
N SER A 392 26.16 1.29 -31.09
CA SER A 392 27.01 0.70 -30.06
C SER A 392 28.45 1.13 -30.19
N SER A 393 29.08 1.44 -29.08
CA SER A 393 30.47 1.83 -28.97
C SER A 393 31.19 1.03 -27.88
N SER A 394 32.39 0.56 -28.17
CA SER A 394 33.21 -0.19 -27.21
C SER A 394 33.73 0.66 -26.04
N VAL A 395 33.58 1.97 -26.12
CA VAL A 395 33.98 2.91 -25.04
C VAL A 395 32.81 3.17 -24.05
N LEU A 396 31.60 2.65 -24.31
CA LEU A 396 30.45 2.78 -23.45
C LEU A 396 30.23 1.49 -22.66
N PRO A 397 29.77 1.59 -21.41
CA PRO A 397 29.25 0.44 -20.68
C PRO A 397 28.09 -0.23 -21.46
N ALA A 398 27.90 -1.53 -21.25
CA ALA A 398 26.87 -2.29 -21.97
C ALA A 398 25.45 -1.71 -21.77
N ALA A 399 25.16 -1.18 -20.59
CA ALA A 399 23.86 -0.57 -20.30
C ALA A 399 23.62 0.73 -21.10
N ASP A 400 24.66 1.52 -21.34
CA ASP A 400 24.55 2.80 -22.05
C ASP A 400 24.53 2.62 -23.57
N ASN A 401 24.80 1.42 -24.06
CA ASN A 401 24.66 1.04 -25.48
C ASN A 401 23.21 0.61 -25.84
N LEU A 402 22.32 0.47 -24.84
CA LEU A 402 20.96 0.02 -25.07
C LEU A 402 20.06 1.14 -25.54
N ASN A 403 19.23 0.81 -26.53
CA ASN A 403 18.14 1.66 -26.99
C ASN A 403 16.83 0.96 -26.71
N LYS A 404 15.87 1.65 -26.14
CA LYS A 404 14.54 1.13 -25.86
C LYS A 404 13.55 1.60 -26.93
N LEU A 405 12.92 0.67 -27.61
CA LEU A 405 11.93 0.97 -28.66
C LEU A 405 10.56 0.46 -28.20
N TYR A 406 9.54 1.28 -28.40
CA TYR A 406 8.17 0.98 -28.00
C TYR A 406 7.24 0.74 -29.17
N LEU A 407 6.28 -0.17 -28.99
CA LEU A 407 5.10 -0.33 -29.83
C LEU A 407 3.85 -0.01 -29.00
N TYR A 408 2.99 0.84 -29.54
CA TYR A 408 1.66 1.14 -29.00
C TYR A 408 0.60 0.59 -29.96
N ASN A 409 -0.12 -0.43 -29.55
CA ASN A 409 -1.18 -1.03 -30.35
C ASN A 409 -2.54 -0.41 -30.05
N TYR A 410 -2.95 0.57 -30.86
CA TYR A 410 -4.25 1.23 -30.77
C TYR A 410 -5.27 0.58 -31.70
N VAL A 411 -6.39 0.14 -31.11
CA VAL A 411 -7.56 -0.33 -31.87
C VAL A 411 -8.74 0.59 -31.56
N ARG A 412 -9.23 1.30 -32.57
CA ARG A 412 -10.33 2.28 -32.43
C ARG A 412 -10.06 3.31 -31.32
N GLY A 413 -8.83 3.82 -31.25
CA GLY A 413 -8.41 4.85 -30.28
C GLY A 413 -8.17 4.37 -28.85
N ARG A 414 -8.21 3.05 -28.61
CA ARG A 414 -7.91 2.46 -27.29
C ARG A 414 -6.73 1.49 -27.39
N LEU A 415 -5.87 1.49 -26.39
CA LEU A 415 -4.82 0.49 -26.27
C LEU A 415 -5.45 -0.90 -26.11
N ARG A 416 -4.98 -1.85 -26.90
CA ARG A 416 -5.44 -3.24 -26.91
C ARG A 416 -4.25 -4.15 -27.16
N ASP A 417 -4.22 -5.30 -26.51
CA ASP A 417 -3.21 -6.31 -26.78
C ASP A 417 -3.31 -6.83 -28.21
N VAL A 418 -2.17 -7.11 -28.81
CA VAL A 418 -2.09 -7.69 -30.15
C VAL A 418 -2.81 -9.05 -30.14
N ALA A 419 -3.59 -9.33 -31.16
CA ALA A 419 -4.47 -10.50 -31.25
C ALA A 419 -5.47 -10.64 -30.08
N GLY A 420 -5.68 -9.57 -29.28
CA GLY A 420 -6.59 -9.56 -28.13
C GLY A 420 -6.14 -10.41 -26.95
N SER A 421 -4.86 -10.80 -26.88
CA SER A 421 -4.30 -11.67 -25.84
C SER A 421 -3.08 -11.04 -25.20
N ASP A 422 -3.00 -11.10 -23.87
CA ASP A 422 -1.83 -10.68 -23.08
C ASP A 422 -0.62 -11.61 -23.24
N THR A 423 -0.82 -12.82 -23.77
CA THR A 423 0.21 -13.81 -24.07
C THR A 423 0.67 -13.80 -25.54
N ALA A 424 0.14 -12.88 -26.37
CA ALA A 424 0.52 -12.78 -27.77
C ALA A 424 2.01 -12.42 -27.92
N VAL A 425 2.74 -13.23 -28.67
CA VAL A 425 4.16 -12.97 -28.97
C VAL A 425 4.23 -11.93 -30.07
N VAL A 426 4.82 -10.80 -29.77
CA VAL A 426 5.11 -9.71 -30.69
C VAL A 426 6.62 -9.64 -30.88
N SER A 427 7.08 -9.53 -32.13
CA SER A 427 8.50 -9.49 -32.43
C SER A 427 8.85 -8.24 -33.26
N ILE A 428 10.09 -7.77 -33.12
CA ILE A 428 10.65 -6.66 -33.89
C ILE A 428 11.74 -7.12 -34.83
N GLN A 429 11.83 -6.46 -35.99
CA GLN A 429 12.93 -6.50 -36.94
C GLN A 429 13.35 -5.08 -37.27
N LEU A 430 14.63 -4.84 -37.54
CA LEU A 430 15.14 -3.57 -38.01
C LEU A 430 15.53 -3.68 -39.49
N PHE A 431 15.16 -2.68 -40.26
CA PHE A 431 15.52 -2.56 -41.67
C PHE A 431 16.23 -1.21 -41.89
N GLN A 432 17.16 -1.20 -42.83
CA GLN A 432 17.74 0.07 -43.33
C GLN A 432 16.75 0.79 -44.25
N SER A 433 16.96 2.10 -44.42
CA SER A 433 16.15 2.92 -45.31
C SER A 433 16.92 4.14 -45.81
N SER A 434 16.68 4.49 -47.06
CA SER A 434 17.09 5.78 -47.63
C SER A 434 16.06 6.89 -47.35
N GLY A 435 14.85 6.52 -46.98
CA GLY A 435 13.71 7.40 -46.69
C GLY A 435 12.90 6.95 -45.48
N SER A 436 11.67 6.49 -45.73
CA SER A 436 10.73 6.06 -44.67
C SER A 436 10.20 4.65 -44.83
N VAL A 437 10.65 3.91 -45.85
CA VAL A 437 10.20 2.56 -46.19
C VAL A 437 11.32 1.56 -45.88
N PRO A 438 11.00 0.40 -45.27
CA PRO A 438 11.99 -0.67 -45.05
C PRO A 438 12.62 -1.13 -46.38
N GLU A 439 13.95 -1.23 -46.42
CA GLU A 439 14.69 -1.63 -47.62
C GLU A 439 15.66 -2.79 -47.31
N GLY A 440 15.78 -3.73 -48.27
CA GLY A 440 16.69 -4.87 -48.17
C GLY A 440 16.22 -5.93 -47.19
N SER A 441 17.19 -6.61 -46.55
CA SER A 441 16.94 -7.64 -45.52
C SER A 441 17.02 -7.07 -44.12
N ALA A 442 16.37 -7.76 -43.18
CA ALA A 442 16.45 -7.41 -41.74
C ALA A 442 17.91 -7.36 -41.26
N LYS A 443 18.24 -6.34 -40.51
CA LYS A 443 19.59 -6.10 -39.95
C LYS A 443 19.81 -6.91 -38.69
N THR A 444 21.07 -7.27 -38.47
CA THR A 444 21.49 -7.92 -37.22
C THR A 444 21.70 -6.89 -36.12
N PHE A 445 21.09 -7.13 -34.99
CA PHE A 445 21.27 -6.37 -33.76
C PHE A 445 21.37 -7.35 -32.58
N LYS A 446 21.66 -6.87 -31.39
CA LYS A 446 21.79 -7.71 -30.18
C LYS A 446 20.74 -7.32 -29.14
N ALA A 447 20.25 -8.30 -28.39
CA ALA A 447 19.37 -8.09 -27.26
C ALA A 447 20.17 -7.65 -26.01
N SER A 448 19.51 -7.04 -25.05
CA SER A 448 20.09 -6.75 -23.73
C SER A 448 20.67 -8.01 -23.09
N GLY A 449 21.92 -7.91 -22.61
CA GLY A 449 22.61 -9.03 -21.94
C GLY A 449 23.05 -10.17 -22.85
N SER A 450 23.02 -9.97 -24.19
CA SER A 450 23.43 -10.99 -25.18
C SER A 450 24.46 -10.43 -26.15
N ASP A 451 25.52 -11.20 -26.41
CA ASP A 451 26.50 -10.91 -27.45
C ASP A 451 26.14 -11.55 -28.78
N THR A 452 25.10 -12.39 -28.83
CA THR A 452 24.65 -13.07 -30.05
C THR A 452 23.78 -12.12 -30.88
N GLY A 453 24.15 -11.93 -32.14
CA GLY A 453 23.38 -11.15 -33.10
C GLY A 453 22.12 -11.91 -33.55
N VAL A 454 21.02 -11.20 -33.59
CA VAL A 454 19.71 -11.69 -34.06
C VAL A 454 19.11 -10.72 -35.08
N THR A 455 18.25 -11.19 -35.97
CA THR A 455 17.50 -10.35 -36.90
C THR A 455 16.06 -10.13 -36.45
N THR A 456 15.60 -10.90 -35.47
CA THR A 456 14.25 -10.83 -34.89
C THR A 456 14.35 -11.04 -33.38
N LEU A 457 13.65 -10.21 -32.60
CA LEU A 457 13.60 -10.30 -31.14
C LEU A 457 12.16 -10.18 -30.67
N ASN A 458 11.78 -11.01 -29.70
CA ASN A 458 10.48 -10.92 -29.04
C ASN A 458 10.43 -9.72 -28.11
N ALA A 459 9.37 -8.98 -28.21
CA ALA A 459 9.09 -7.84 -27.34
C ALA A 459 8.53 -8.30 -25.99
N THR A 460 8.83 -7.51 -24.96
CA THR A 460 8.22 -7.65 -23.65
C THR A 460 6.95 -6.82 -23.60
N ARG A 461 5.85 -7.41 -23.14
CA ARG A 461 4.62 -6.68 -22.84
C ARG A 461 4.80 -5.90 -21.55
N GLU A 462 4.61 -4.60 -21.59
CA GLU A 462 4.69 -3.73 -20.42
C GLU A 462 3.32 -3.54 -19.75
N SER A 463 2.31 -3.29 -20.59
CA SER A 463 0.90 -3.16 -20.18
C SER A 463 0.01 -3.40 -21.38
N THR A 464 -1.30 -3.32 -21.20
CA THR A 464 -2.27 -3.53 -22.28
C THR A 464 -1.94 -2.69 -23.51
N GLY A 465 -1.59 -3.36 -24.59
CA GLY A 465 -1.28 -2.74 -25.89
C GLY A 465 0.06 -2.00 -25.95
N ILE A 466 0.91 -2.11 -24.94
CA ILE A 466 2.25 -1.49 -24.91
C ILE A 466 3.32 -2.58 -24.80
N TYR A 467 4.20 -2.59 -25.77
CA TYR A 467 5.31 -3.53 -25.88
C TYR A 467 6.62 -2.78 -26.05
N PHE A 468 7.72 -3.34 -25.54
CA PHE A 468 9.04 -2.74 -25.73
C PHE A 468 10.12 -3.80 -25.97
N VAL A 469 11.23 -3.34 -26.52
CA VAL A 469 12.49 -4.08 -26.63
C VAL A 469 13.65 -3.22 -26.19
N ASN A 470 14.67 -3.85 -25.61
CA ASN A 470 15.98 -3.23 -25.35
C ASN A 470 17.01 -3.86 -26.27
N ILE A 471 17.57 -3.08 -27.18
CA ILE A 471 18.48 -3.55 -28.20
C ILE A 471 19.70 -2.64 -28.31
N HIS A 472 20.79 -3.21 -28.80
CA HIS A 472 21.92 -2.44 -29.29
C HIS A 472 22.30 -2.87 -30.69
N ALA A 473 22.72 -1.91 -31.50
CA ALA A 473 23.02 -2.12 -32.89
C ALA A 473 24.40 -1.53 -33.23
N GLU A 474 25.21 -2.27 -33.96
CA GLU A 474 26.52 -1.83 -34.41
C GLU A 474 26.40 -0.89 -35.64
N SER A 475 27.46 -0.15 -35.93
CA SER A 475 27.49 0.80 -37.06
C SER A 475 27.20 0.16 -38.42
N SER A 476 27.35 -1.17 -38.55
CA SER A 476 27.06 -1.94 -39.76
C SER A 476 25.57 -1.99 -40.16
N VAL A 477 24.65 -1.60 -39.26
CA VAL A 477 23.21 -1.59 -39.54
C VAL A 477 22.79 -0.46 -40.49
N VAL A 478 23.61 0.56 -40.67
CA VAL A 478 23.38 1.71 -41.56
C VAL A 478 24.56 1.91 -42.50
N SER A 479 24.36 2.68 -43.55
CA SER A 479 25.40 3.08 -44.50
C SER A 479 25.15 4.51 -45.00
N THR A 480 26.08 5.05 -45.80
CA THR A 480 25.90 6.36 -46.42
C THR A 480 24.70 6.42 -47.36
N THR A 481 24.39 5.29 -48.00
CA THR A 481 23.23 5.18 -48.91
C THR A 481 21.93 4.98 -48.14
N PHE A 482 21.99 4.29 -47.02
CA PHE A 482 20.84 3.95 -46.16
C PHE A 482 21.12 4.44 -44.75
N PRO A 483 21.00 5.77 -44.49
CA PRO A 483 21.39 6.36 -43.19
C PRO A 483 20.34 6.12 -42.10
N ASN A 484 19.13 5.70 -42.44
CA ASN A 484 18.03 5.54 -41.51
C ASN A 484 17.77 4.08 -41.17
N LEU A 485 17.15 3.83 -40.03
CA LEU A 485 16.54 2.58 -39.63
C LEU A 485 15.02 2.73 -39.56
N VAL A 486 14.34 1.60 -39.86
CA VAL A 486 12.89 1.45 -39.70
C VAL A 486 12.64 0.17 -38.92
N ASP A 487 11.85 0.26 -37.87
CA ASP A 487 11.41 -0.89 -37.10
C ASP A 487 10.11 -1.48 -37.68
N VAL A 488 10.10 -2.80 -37.82
CA VAL A 488 8.96 -3.56 -38.33
C VAL A 488 8.53 -4.55 -37.26
N TRP A 489 7.25 -4.50 -36.90
CA TRP A 489 6.67 -5.33 -35.87
C TRP A 489 5.81 -6.42 -36.47
N THR A 490 6.00 -7.64 -35.96
CA THR A 490 5.36 -8.85 -36.49
C THR A 490 4.68 -9.63 -35.38
N HIS A 491 3.59 -10.28 -35.71
CA HIS A 491 2.92 -11.28 -34.88
C HIS A 491 2.63 -12.53 -35.75
N SER A 492 2.95 -13.72 -35.22
CA SER A 492 2.79 -14.99 -35.97
C SER A 492 3.42 -14.92 -37.37
N SER A 493 4.61 -14.31 -37.48
CA SER A 493 5.36 -14.07 -38.71
C SER A 493 4.68 -13.12 -39.74
N ALA A 494 3.54 -12.56 -39.39
CA ALA A 494 2.88 -11.54 -40.23
C ALA A 494 3.25 -10.13 -39.73
N GLN A 495 3.69 -9.28 -40.66
CA GLN A 495 3.90 -7.87 -40.40
C GLN A 495 2.55 -7.18 -40.17
N PHE A 496 2.43 -6.38 -39.08
CA PHE A 496 1.23 -5.61 -38.81
C PHE A 496 1.48 -4.13 -38.55
N PHE A 497 2.73 -3.75 -38.21
CA PHE A 497 3.08 -2.36 -37.96
C PHE A 497 4.49 -2.06 -38.44
N THR A 498 4.69 -0.90 -39.05
CA THR A 498 5.98 -0.31 -39.43
C THR A 498 6.13 1.03 -38.72
N GLY A 499 7.19 1.20 -37.95
CA GLY A 499 7.49 2.44 -37.26
C GLY A 499 7.98 3.55 -38.20
N SER A 500 8.12 4.75 -37.65
CA SER A 500 8.72 5.87 -38.36
C SER A 500 10.22 5.66 -38.53
N ALA A 501 10.75 6.07 -39.69
CA ALA A 501 12.20 6.07 -39.90
C ALA A 501 12.91 7.01 -38.90
N PHE A 502 14.03 6.56 -38.38
CA PHE A 502 14.89 7.32 -37.48
C PHE A 502 16.35 7.18 -37.88
N THR A 503 17.13 8.22 -37.60
CA THR A 503 18.57 8.25 -37.94
C THR A 503 19.40 7.92 -36.72
N PRO A 504 20.09 6.75 -36.68
CA PRO A 504 21.00 6.42 -35.61
C PRO A 504 22.17 7.38 -35.52
N LYS A 505 22.59 7.68 -34.29
CA LYS A 505 23.73 8.57 -34.00
C LYS A 505 24.93 7.74 -33.56
N ALA A 506 26.11 8.05 -34.11
CA ALA A 506 27.33 7.50 -33.57
C ALA A 506 27.64 8.16 -32.21
N HIS A 507 28.23 7.37 -31.29
CA HIS A 507 28.73 7.94 -30.05
C HIS A 507 29.77 9.02 -30.37
N SER A 508 29.58 10.19 -29.79
CA SER A 508 30.55 11.30 -29.82
C SER A 508 30.94 11.67 -28.40
N PRO A 509 32.22 11.84 -28.11
CA PRO A 509 32.64 12.29 -26.79
C PRO A 509 31.93 13.60 -26.43
N TYR A 510 31.24 13.57 -25.33
CA TYR A 510 30.47 14.72 -24.85
C TYR A 510 31.42 15.64 -24.05
N GLN A 511 31.37 16.93 -24.35
CA GLN A 511 31.99 17.94 -23.52
C GLN A 511 30.92 18.73 -22.78
N ALA A 512 30.91 18.64 -21.45
CA ALA A 512 30.04 19.41 -20.60
C ALA A 512 30.24 20.91 -20.85
N LYS A 513 29.17 21.62 -21.12
CA LYS A 513 29.19 23.08 -21.29
C LYS A 513 28.70 23.76 -20.02
N SER A 514 29.41 24.77 -19.55
CA SER A 514 29.14 25.48 -18.30
C SER A 514 27.85 26.36 -18.32
N ASP A 515 27.25 26.57 -19.47
CA ASP A 515 26.16 27.57 -19.67
C ASP A 515 24.96 27.03 -20.43
N LYS A 516 24.55 25.79 -20.18
CA LYS A 516 23.34 25.27 -20.81
C LYS A 516 22.10 25.99 -20.31
N THR A 517 21.61 26.92 -21.09
CA THR A 517 20.30 27.51 -20.89
C THR A 517 19.34 27.01 -21.96
N TYR A 518 18.11 26.73 -21.57
CA TYR A 518 17.11 26.20 -22.48
C TYR A 518 16.01 27.21 -22.80
N VAL A 519 15.49 27.16 -24.01
CA VAL A 519 14.19 27.75 -24.36
C VAL A 519 13.18 26.61 -24.34
N MET A 520 12.16 26.75 -23.52
CA MET A 520 11.12 25.75 -23.36
C MET A 520 9.76 26.32 -23.66
N THR A 521 8.88 25.49 -24.21
CA THR A 521 7.46 25.80 -24.38
C THR A 521 6.63 24.53 -24.35
N MET A 522 5.39 24.64 -23.91
CA MET A 522 4.41 23.57 -24.00
C MET A 522 3.55 23.80 -25.24
N THR A 523 3.72 22.95 -26.26
CA THR A 523 3.16 23.21 -27.62
C THR A 523 1.67 22.96 -27.72
N ASN A 524 1.08 22.14 -26.87
CA ASN A 524 -0.32 21.77 -26.88
C ASN A 524 -1.04 22.08 -25.55
N LEU A 525 -0.47 22.93 -24.70
CA LEU A 525 -1.11 23.36 -23.48
C LEU A 525 -2.35 24.18 -23.80
N ARG A 526 -3.49 23.78 -23.24
CA ARG A 526 -4.75 24.57 -23.32
C ARG A 526 -4.86 25.45 -22.08
N THR A 527 -5.69 26.47 -22.18
CA THR A 527 -5.99 27.35 -21.05
C THR A 527 -6.85 26.68 -19.98
N GLU A 528 -7.67 25.70 -20.37
CA GLU A 528 -8.60 24.99 -19.48
C GLU A 528 -8.66 23.51 -19.81
N TYR A 529 -8.81 22.69 -18.75
CA TYR A 529 -9.04 21.24 -18.80
C TYR A 529 -10.17 20.87 -17.84
N ARG A 530 -10.96 19.85 -18.21
CA ARG A 530 -11.93 19.28 -17.29
C ARG A 530 -11.22 18.30 -16.33
N ASN A 531 -11.74 18.19 -15.11
CA ASN A 531 -11.18 17.30 -14.08
C ASN A 531 -11.34 15.80 -14.40
N ASP A 532 -12.16 15.42 -15.39
CA ASP A 532 -12.36 14.03 -15.84
C ASP A 532 -11.42 13.62 -17.01
N GLN A 533 -10.46 14.45 -17.37
CA GLN A 533 -9.58 14.25 -18.52
C GLN A 533 -8.17 13.81 -18.10
N THR A 534 -7.57 12.94 -18.89
CA THR A 534 -6.12 12.74 -18.90
C THR A 534 -5.54 13.45 -20.11
N ALA A 535 -4.54 14.29 -19.92
CA ALA A 535 -3.92 15.07 -20.97
C ALA A 535 -2.47 14.68 -21.19
N ARG A 536 -2.10 14.37 -22.44
CA ARG A 536 -0.71 14.30 -22.86
C ARG A 536 -0.24 15.68 -23.27
N LEU A 537 0.71 16.20 -22.53
CA LEU A 537 1.26 17.56 -22.69
C LEU A 537 2.66 17.47 -23.29
N ARG A 538 2.87 18.13 -24.45
CA ARG A 538 4.13 18.12 -25.17
C ARG A 538 5.01 19.28 -24.73
N VAL A 539 6.28 18.98 -24.46
CA VAL A 539 7.28 19.94 -24.04
C VAL A 539 8.34 20.04 -25.13
N TYR A 540 8.38 21.19 -25.79
CA TYR A 540 9.45 21.54 -26.70
C TYR A 540 10.60 22.18 -25.92
N ALA A 541 11.83 21.75 -26.21
CA ALA A 541 13.02 22.33 -25.62
C ALA A 541 14.13 22.46 -26.67
N ARG A 542 14.88 23.53 -26.61
CA ARG A 542 16.13 23.70 -27.38
C ARG A 542 17.17 24.47 -26.56
N GLU A 543 18.42 24.34 -26.91
CA GLU A 543 19.46 25.22 -26.33
C GLU A 543 19.17 26.68 -26.71
N LYS A 544 19.27 27.62 -25.78
CA LYS A 544 19.00 29.04 -25.98
C LYS A 544 19.94 29.64 -27.01
N ASN A 545 21.23 29.26 -26.97
CA ASN A 545 22.26 29.75 -27.83
C ASN A 545 22.43 28.95 -29.14
N TRP A 546 21.51 28.00 -29.42
CA TRP A 546 21.49 27.32 -30.70
C TRP A 546 21.23 28.33 -31.82
N SER A 547 22.09 28.32 -32.84
CA SER A 547 21.97 29.16 -34.02
C SER A 547 22.22 28.33 -35.28
N PRO A 548 21.34 28.35 -36.25
CA PRO A 548 21.56 27.67 -37.51
C PRO A 548 22.75 28.32 -38.25
N ASN A 549 23.52 27.53 -38.95
CA ASN A 549 24.62 27.95 -39.81
C ASN A 549 24.43 27.41 -41.23
N ILE A 550 25.35 27.68 -42.14
CA ILE A 550 25.24 27.28 -43.55
C ILE A 550 25.20 25.77 -43.77
N TYR A 551 25.59 24.97 -42.79
CA TYR A 551 25.54 23.51 -42.83
C TYR A 551 24.29 22.94 -42.14
N THR A 552 23.46 23.78 -41.52
CA THR A 552 22.22 23.37 -40.91
C THR A 552 21.18 23.08 -42.00
N THR A 553 20.71 21.85 -42.05
CA THR A 553 19.62 21.49 -42.99
C THR A 553 18.38 22.29 -42.68
N ALA A 554 17.83 22.96 -43.69
CA ALA A 554 16.56 23.67 -43.57
C ALA A 554 15.43 22.63 -43.34
N ASN A 555 14.77 22.75 -42.22
CA ASN A 555 13.67 21.86 -41.80
C ASN A 555 12.42 22.69 -41.54
N SER A 556 11.27 22.15 -41.91
CA SER A 556 9.99 22.77 -41.56
C SER A 556 9.63 22.55 -40.08
N THR A 557 10.32 21.62 -39.44
CA THR A 557 10.14 21.29 -37.99
C THR A 557 11.32 21.85 -37.19
N PRO A 558 11.07 22.69 -36.17
CA PRO A 558 12.13 23.17 -35.29
C PRO A 558 12.87 22.00 -34.62
N GLU A 559 14.18 22.15 -34.43
CA GLU A 559 14.96 21.18 -33.68
C GLU A 559 14.42 21.09 -32.25
N ASN A 560 14.11 19.87 -31.81
CA ASN A 560 13.64 19.60 -30.45
C ASN A 560 14.68 18.73 -29.74
N LEU A 561 15.20 19.23 -28.61
CA LEU A 561 16.15 18.51 -27.79
C LEU A 561 15.43 17.46 -26.96
N THR A 562 15.86 16.21 -27.06
CA THR A 562 15.42 15.13 -26.16
C THR A 562 16.03 15.31 -24.77
N ILE A 563 15.19 15.53 -23.77
CA ILE A 563 15.60 15.66 -22.37
C ILE A 563 15.61 14.27 -21.75
N THR A 564 16.79 13.71 -21.55
CA THR A 564 16.97 12.34 -21.01
C THR A 564 16.79 12.29 -19.49
N SER A 565 17.04 13.40 -18.79
CA SER A 565 16.89 13.52 -17.35
C SER A 565 16.30 14.89 -16.99
N GLY A 566 14.99 14.93 -16.85
CA GLY A 566 14.22 16.12 -16.50
C GLY A 566 12.94 15.73 -15.77
N SER A 567 12.52 16.58 -14.85
CA SER A 567 11.33 16.39 -14.04
C SER A 567 10.46 17.64 -14.07
N TYR A 568 9.19 17.48 -13.76
CA TYR A 568 8.25 18.57 -13.60
C TYR A 568 7.66 18.60 -12.19
N ARG A 569 7.24 19.77 -11.75
CA ARG A 569 6.37 19.94 -10.60
C ARG A 569 5.14 20.77 -10.97
N LEU A 570 4.10 20.63 -10.18
CA LEU A 570 2.85 21.32 -10.38
C LEU A 570 2.48 22.13 -9.14
N LEU A 571 2.27 23.43 -9.31
CA LEU A 571 1.89 24.35 -8.25
C LEU A 571 0.46 24.82 -8.47
N ARG A 572 -0.31 24.96 -7.40
CA ARG A 572 -1.56 25.73 -7.39
C ARG A 572 -1.19 27.22 -7.24
N ILE A 573 -1.59 28.05 -8.20
CA ILE A 573 -1.10 29.42 -8.29
C ILE A 573 -1.63 30.33 -7.17
N ALA A 574 -2.80 30.03 -6.62
CA ALA A 574 -3.48 30.89 -5.64
C ALA A 574 -2.72 30.99 -4.30
N ASP A 575 -2.11 29.91 -3.89
CA ASP A 575 -1.46 29.74 -2.57
C ASP A 575 -0.05 29.12 -2.66
N GLU A 576 0.45 28.96 -3.87
CA GLU A 576 1.74 28.32 -4.17
C GLU A 576 1.86 26.87 -3.63
N LEU A 577 0.72 26.22 -3.34
CA LEU A 577 0.69 24.85 -2.88
C LEU A 577 1.31 23.92 -3.93
N GLU A 578 2.32 23.18 -3.54
CA GLU A 578 2.94 22.16 -4.37
C GLU A 578 2.06 20.91 -4.40
N VAL A 579 1.25 20.77 -5.47
CA VAL A 579 0.30 19.66 -5.62
C VAL A 579 1.00 18.38 -6.06
N LEU A 580 1.99 18.52 -6.94
CA LEU A 580 2.89 17.44 -7.36
C LEU A 580 4.32 17.94 -7.26
N PRO A 581 5.09 17.48 -6.27
CA PRO A 581 6.49 17.83 -6.13
C PRO A 581 7.37 17.10 -7.16
N TYR A 582 8.61 17.52 -7.30
CA TYR A 582 9.58 16.78 -8.08
C TYR A 582 9.79 15.39 -7.47
N GLY A 583 9.67 14.35 -8.29
CA GLY A 583 10.00 12.98 -7.86
C GLY A 583 11.49 12.85 -7.58
N THR A 584 11.83 12.35 -6.41
CA THR A 584 13.21 12.20 -5.92
C THR A 584 13.57 10.74 -5.66
N GLY A 585 14.88 10.45 -5.52
CA GLY A 585 15.35 9.10 -5.18
C GLY A 585 15.14 8.10 -6.32
N SER A 586 14.74 6.89 -5.96
CA SER A 586 14.47 5.79 -6.91
C SER A 586 13.14 5.92 -7.63
N VAL A 587 12.19 6.67 -7.05
CA VAL A 587 10.83 6.83 -7.58
C VAL A 587 10.71 8.19 -8.25
N LYS A 588 10.91 8.22 -9.55
CA LYS A 588 10.89 9.43 -10.37
C LYS A 588 9.52 9.66 -11.01
N TYR A 589 8.48 9.74 -10.19
CA TYR A 589 7.08 9.84 -10.66
C TYR A 589 6.75 11.12 -11.46
N SER A 590 7.60 12.14 -11.44
CA SER A 590 7.44 13.35 -12.24
C SER A 590 8.51 13.51 -13.34
N GLU A 591 9.17 12.41 -13.73
CA GLU A 591 10.16 12.44 -14.81
C GLU A 591 9.46 12.64 -16.16
N LEU A 592 10.14 13.32 -17.11
CA LEU A 592 9.64 13.51 -18.46
C LEU A 592 9.83 12.24 -19.30
N SER A 593 8.79 11.92 -20.06
CA SER A 593 8.83 10.93 -21.14
C SER A 593 9.26 11.58 -22.45
N TYR A 594 9.76 10.78 -23.40
CA TYR A 594 10.03 11.25 -24.76
C TYR A 594 9.75 10.17 -25.81
N ASP A 595 9.45 10.63 -27.01
CA ASP A 595 9.25 9.81 -28.20
C ASP A 595 9.78 10.54 -29.47
N VAL A 596 9.50 10.02 -30.65
CA VAL A 596 9.91 10.67 -31.93
C VAL A 596 9.39 12.09 -32.10
N SER A 597 8.33 12.47 -31.39
CA SER A 597 7.72 13.81 -31.44
C SER A 597 8.29 14.75 -30.36
N GLY A 598 9.22 14.28 -29.54
CA GLY A 598 9.88 15.04 -28.48
C GLY A 598 9.40 14.68 -27.07
N ASN A 599 9.66 15.58 -26.12
CA ASN A 599 9.37 15.34 -24.71
C ASN A 599 7.89 15.52 -24.41
N TYR A 600 7.38 14.76 -23.43
CA TYR A 600 6.00 14.86 -22.97
C TYR A 600 5.82 14.39 -21.53
N LEU A 601 4.67 14.71 -20.97
CA LEU A 601 4.17 14.16 -19.72
C LEU A 601 2.68 13.84 -19.87
N ASP A 602 2.21 12.85 -19.15
CA ASP A 602 0.80 12.49 -19.05
C ASP A 602 0.30 12.88 -17.65
N LEU A 603 -0.71 13.77 -17.60
CA LEU A 603 -1.32 14.23 -16.36
C LEU A 603 -2.80 13.88 -16.32
N ASP A 604 -3.21 13.24 -15.23
CA ASP A 604 -4.63 13.06 -14.91
C ASP A 604 -5.13 14.28 -14.14
N MET A 605 -6.09 14.97 -14.75
CA MET A 605 -6.68 16.18 -14.18
C MET A 605 -7.56 15.88 -12.95
N SER A 606 -7.94 14.61 -12.72
CA SER A 606 -8.70 14.22 -11.53
C SER A 606 -7.89 14.35 -10.22
N LEU A 607 -6.57 14.43 -10.32
CA LEU A 607 -5.69 14.73 -9.20
C LEU A 607 -5.78 16.19 -8.72
N LEU A 608 -6.43 17.07 -9.51
CA LEU A 608 -6.44 18.50 -9.32
C LEU A 608 -7.84 19.02 -8.97
N GLU A 609 -7.89 19.86 -7.96
CA GLU A 609 -9.13 20.49 -7.52
C GLU A 609 -9.65 21.47 -8.60
N PRO A 610 -10.89 21.31 -9.08
CA PRO A 610 -11.46 22.22 -10.08
C PRO A 610 -11.72 23.61 -9.50
N GLY A 611 -11.65 24.63 -10.38
CA GLY A 611 -11.84 26.03 -10.00
C GLY A 611 -10.53 26.80 -9.82
N TYR A 612 -9.40 26.10 -9.67
CA TYR A 612 -8.08 26.72 -9.47
C TYR A 612 -7.26 26.77 -10.75
N GLN A 613 -6.31 27.70 -10.74
CA GLN A 613 -5.25 27.80 -11.73
C GLN A 613 -4.00 27.10 -11.23
N TYR A 614 -3.38 26.31 -12.10
CA TYR A 614 -2.15 25.56 -11.84
C TYR A 614 -1.03 25.98 -12.78
N GLY A 615 0.21 25.68 -12.39
CA GLY A 615 1.38 26.01 -13.18
C GLY A 615 2.45 24.93 -13.12
N PHE A 616 2.96 24.55 -14.31
CA PHE A 616 4.10 23.65 -14.42
C PHE A 616 5.40 24.42 -14.30
N LYS A 617 6.35 23.84 -13.55
CA LYS A 617 7.76 24.15 -13.58
C LYS A 617 8.54 22.90 -13.93
N PHE A 618 9.69 23.10 -14.58
CA PHE A 618 10.56 22.01 -15.03
C PHE A 618 11.93 22.13 -14.43
N SER A 619 12.54 21.02 -14.10
CA SER A 619 13.93 20.92 -13.65
C SER A 619 14.67 19.94 -14.54
N ILE A 620 15.83 20.33 -15.07
CA ILE A 620 16.64 19.55 -15.99
C ILE A 620 17.99 19.30 -15.35
N TYR A 621 18.48 18.06 -15.46
CA TYR A 621 19.81 17.70 -14.98
C TYR A 621 20.88 18.41 -15.82
N ASP A 622 21.77 19.11 -15.15
CA ASP A 622 22.93 19.74 -15.75
C ASP A 622 24.19 18.91 -15.45
N ASP A 623 24.78 18.37 -16.52
CA ASP A 623 25.93 17.49 -16.43
C ASP A 623 27.21 18.22 -15.94
N PHE A 624 27.26 19.54 -16.10
CA PHE A 624 28.40 20.32 -15.64
C PHE A 624 28.40 20.53 -14.13
N THR A 625 27.26 20.94 -13.59
CA THR A 625 27.08 21.15 -12.15
C THR A 625 26.74 19.87 -11.41
N GLN A 626 26.40 18.79 -12.14
CA GLN A 626 25.89 17.50 -11.61
C GLN A 626 24.67 17.66 -10.69
N THR A 627 23.83 18.63 -10.98
CA THR A 627 22.61 18.92 -10.22
C THR A 627 21.42 19.16 -11.14
N TYR A 628 20.21 19.09 -10.57
CA TYR A 628 19.00 19.50 -11.25
C TYR A 628 18.81 21.01 -11.15
N VAL A 629 18.63 21.67 -12.29
CA VAL A 629 18.44 23.13 -12.38
C VAL A 629 17.01 23.43 -12.81
N GLU A 630 16.26 24.13 -11.94
CA GLU A 630 14.90 24.58 -12.26
C GLU A 630 14.93 25.65 -13.35
N GLN A 631 14.08 25.48 -14.37
CA GLN A 631 13.99 26.39 -15.50
C GLN A 631 13.07 27.59 -15.16
N PRO A 632 13.36 28.79 -15.70
CA PRO A 632 12.66 30.02 -15.29
C PRO A 632 11.24 30.17 -15.87
N TYR A 633 10.64 29.11 -16.38
CA TYR A 633 9.33 29.13 -17.03
C TYR A 633 8.25 28.65 -16.08
N LEU A 634 7.05 29.26 -16.21
CA LEU A 634 5.83 28.86 -15.52
C LEU A 634 4.69 28.77 -16.53
N PHE A 635 4.23 27.54 -16.81
CA PHE A 635 3.16 27.28 -17.80
C PHE A 635 1.83 27.07 -17.08
N LYS A 636 0.91 28.02 -17.28
CA LYS A 636 -0.34 28.09 -16.51
C LYS A 636 -1.52 27.52 -17.28
N PHE A 637 -2.42 26.85 -16.57
CA PHE A 637 -3.72 26.38 -17.05
C PHE A 637 -4.72 26.36 -15.89
N ARG A 638 -6.01 26.18 -16.20
CA ARG A 638 -7.08 26.08 -15.21
C ARG A 638 -7.75 24.71 -15.30
N VAL A 639 -8.17 24.18 -14.15
CA VAL A 639 -9.03 23.00 -14.10
C VAL A 639 -10.46 23.43 -13.80
N ILE A 640 -11.39 22.91 -14.58
CA ILE A 640 -12.83 23.15 -14.46
C ILE A 640 -13.56 21.81 -14.22
N LYS A 641 -14.79 21.89 -13.71
CA LYS A 641 -15.65 20.70 -13.50
C LYS A 641 -16.06 20.06 -14.82
#